data_d5f95b0ebc5cfcbc0708c0ee8c8209b2
#
_entry.id   d5f95b0ebc5cfcbc0708c0ee8c8209b2
#
_cell.length_a   1.000
_cell.length_b   1.000
_cell.length_c   1.000
_cell.angle_alpha   90.00
_cell.angle_beta   90.00
_cell.angle_gamma   90.00
#
_symmetry.space_group_name_H-M   'P 1'
#
loop_
_entity.id
_entity.type
_entity.pdbx_description
1 polymer ?
#
loop_
_entity_poly.entity_id
_entity_poly.type
_entity_poly.pdbx_seq_one_letter_code
_entity_poly.pdbx_strand_id
1 'polypeptide(L)'
;MLHELSFKGQWRQYQKRILDKSDTYMSDGKIHLVAAPGSGKTTLGIEFIRRFGNPSLILVPTVTIRQQWVDRIKEAFLNDASQADQLISQDLKQPKIITVATYQALHSAMNQLEGDALSEDTDDTADQEHYNFHGFDLKKTFKGLALGTLCLDECHHLRNEWWKSLETFRKSFPNLKMVSLTATPPYEGEPALWERYISMCGPIDEEITVPELVKEGTLCPHQDYVYFAFPTKEEQKHLDQFEKQKHDCLNRLSADENFASTIQSSLALTGHITDDDLLTNPKYLSAILIFLRSKGLPFPQYFQELLGSKALPAFSLEWFETLLNGIIFQVPNWFTFTEETLDQIKSDLKTTGLIERNQVKLIRNKKQDVLLNQSLGKLKAIRDIFKAEYQALGDDLRQLVLTDFIRKDFQSHLGDDKAEFTQLGVLSYFESIRREMLDHSWSVPMAVLTGSLVIIPTAAKESLEKLIPSSRLSYEVVGQLSQDQYLKVSVSGSHHDLVTALTQLFQEGYIQVIIGTKSLLGEGWDAPCVNSLILASFVGSFMLSNQMRGRAIRIWNDNPDKTSNIWHLISINFSSRHWYETQNIEEKYAEINELQLYELSPDLDLLNRRMKQFLGLHYSEQTIESGMERLEFNNLKFNRKSLEKLNQNTVRQSKNRQELKDRWQQALPLYEDIEVTNEVDVDKHFIPMAYLNDWKKVLLLFQAFVVTYTIFDAGKYLLGRALSNFNLSILLLSIIALAIVWGRYAIYKSPYKRLEIFGKTIHQALLDAGQIETKESAPRVVRDSKQALYNAIYLKGASMKEKEIFAQAVTEFFSPIENQRYILKASRKVIDQTEYFAVPTMFEKRKADATAFLEHVQKSLGKYELIYTRNPQGRHILLEARIKALGNKQERTMTRKKVMSTLE
;
A
#
# COMPACT_ATOMS: atom_id res chain seq x y z
N MET A 1 -37.24 -12.84 -15.63
CA MET A 1 -36.81 -11.45 -15.86
C MET A 1 -35.28 -11.27 -15.86
N LEU A 2 -34.53 -11.60 -14.83
CA LEU A 2 -33.02 -11.53 -14.90
C LEU A 2 -32.43 -12.60 -15.85
N HIS A 3 -33.15 -13.69 -16.13
CA HIS A 3 -32.77 -14.72 -17.12
C HIS A 3 -32.84 -14.22 -18.56
N GLU A 4 -33.50 -13.09 -18.82
CA GLU A 4 -33.56 -12.46 -20.14
C GLU A 4 -32.32 -11.66 -20.47
N LEU A 5 -31.48 -11.34 -19.45
CA LEU A 5 -30.18 -10.74 -19.64
C LEU A 5 -29.22 -11.79 -20.20
N SER A 6 -28.56 -11.48 -21.30
CA SER A 6 -27.46 -12.29 -21.84
C SER A 6 -26.38 -11.41 -22.40
N PHE A 7 -25.12 -11.71 -22.07
CA PHE A 7 -24.01 -10.95 -22.62
C PHE A 7 -23.89 -11.17 -24.13
N LYS A 8 -23.97 -10.09 -24.89
CA LYS A 8 -23.95 -10.12 -26.38
C LYS A 8 -22.56 -10.24 -26.96
N GLY A 9 -21.52 -9.96 -26.14
CA GLY A 9 -20.12 -9.99 -26.55
C GLY A 9 -19.47 -11.36 -26.38
N GLN A 10 -18.16 -11.37 -26.59
CA GLN A 10 -17.33 -12.54 -26.29
C GLN A 10 -16.60 -12.32 -24.95
N TRP A 11 -16.62 -13.36 -24.10
CA TRP A 11 -15.86 -13.33 -22.86
C TRP A 11 -14.38 -13.46 -23.15
N ARG A 12 -13.59 -12.57 -22.57
CA ARG A 12 -12.12 -12.65 -22.58
C ARG A 12 -11.64 -13.86 -21.78
N GLN A 13 -10.45 -14.36 -22.03
CA GLN A 13 -9.98 -15.61 -21.39
C GLN A 13 -10.02 -15.54 -19.87
N TYR A 14 -9.54 -14.47 -19.26
CA TYR A 14 -9.60 -14.31 -17.79
C TYR A 14 -11.03 -14.18 -17.27
N GLN A 15 -11.94 -13.54 -18.01
CA GLN A 15 -13.34 -13.45 -17.62
C GLN A 15 -13.99 -14.84 -17.66
N LYS A 16 -13.72 -15.60 -18.71
CA LYS A 16 -14.21 -16.97 -18.85
C LYS A 16 -13.69 -17.85 -17.70
N ARG A 17 -12.38 -17.78 -17.40
CA ARG A 17 -11.78 -18.50 -16.25
C ARG A 17 -12.53 -18.23 -14.94
N ILE A 18 -12.83 -16.95 -14.66
CA ILE A 18 -13.58 -16.55 -13.46
C ILE A 18 -15.00 -17.09 -13.48
N LEU A 19 -15.66 -16.99 -14.62
CA LEU A 19 -17.04 -17.47 -14.79
C LEU A 19 -17.16 -19.00 -14.72
N ASP A 20 -16.15 -19.74 -15.16
CA ASP A 20 -16.08 -21.19 -15.07
C ASP A 20 -15.92 -21.66 -13.60
N LYS A 21 -15.31 -20.85 -12.73
CA LYS A 21 -15.15 -21.11 -11.29
C LYS A 21 -16.25 -20.47 -10.43
N SER A 22 -17.26 -19.86 -11.03
CA SER A 22 -18.27 -19.08 -10.33
C SER A 22 -19.02 -19.85 -9.24
N ASP A 23 -19.31 -21.15 -9.44
CA ASP A 23 -20.02 -21.96 -8.47
C ASP A 23 -19.24 -22.08 -7.15
N THR A 24 -17.92 -22.17 -7.24
CA THR A 24 -17.03 -22.18 -6.08
C THR A 24 -17.04 -20.82 -5.39
N TYR A 25 -16.85 -19.73 -6.14
CA TYR A 25 -16.76 -18.38 -5.58
C TYR A 25 -18.09 -17.90 -4.98
N MET A 26 -19.22 -18.30 -5.55
CA MET A 26 -20.54 -17.93 -5.07
C MET A 26 -21.07 -18.81 -3.93
N SER A 27 -20.33 -19.85 -3.52
CA SER A 27 -20.80 -20.87 -2.56
C SER A 27 -21.17 -20.31 -1.19
N ASP A 28 -20.43 -19.29 -0.70
CA ASP A 28 -20.72 -18.60 0.57
C ASP A 28 -21.69 -17.42 0.40
N GLY A 29 -22.16 -17.18 -0.83
CA GLY A 29 -23.06 -16.08 -1.18
C GLY A 29 -22.38 -14.73 -1.32
N LYS A 30 -21.07 -14.69 -1.39
CA LYS A 30 -20.28 -13.49 -1.65
C LYS A 30 -19.32 -13.76 -2.79
N ILE A 31 -19.10 -12.76 -3.61
CA ILE A 31 -18.02 -12.74 -4.60
C ILE A 31 -17.29 -11.41 -4.53
N HIS A 32 -15.99 -11.46 -4.41
CA HIS A 32 -15.12 -10.30 -4.32
C HIS A 32 -14.03 -10.36 -5.38
N LEU A 33 -14.14 -9.48 -6.39
CA LEU A 33 -13.21 -9.39 -7.49
C LEU A 33 -12.36 -8.13 -7.41
N VAL A 34 -11.07 -8.33 -7.47
CA VAL A 34 -10.10 -7.24 -7.63
C VAL A 34 -9.64 -7.23 -9.08
N ALA A 35 -9.83 -6.13 -9.78
CA ALA A 35 -9.51 -6.05 -11.19
C ALA A 35 -9.07 -4.66 -11.62
N ALA A 36 -7.94 -4.56 -12.31
CA ALA A 36 -7.41 -3.30 -12.79
C ALA A 36 -8.42 -2.52 -13.65
N PRO A 37 -8.36 -1.17 -13.70
CA PRO A 37 -9.20 -0.37 -14.57
C PRO A 37 -9.12 -0.83 -16.03
N GLY A 38 -10.26 -0.91 -16.72
CA GLY A 38 -10.32 -1.40 -18.10
C GLY A 38 -10.50 -2.92 -18.26
N SER A 39 -10.47 -3.69 -17.17
CA SER A 39 -10.66 -5.15 -17.18
C SER A 39 -12.09 -5.63 -17.48
N GLY A 40 -13.08 -4.72 -17.52
CA GLY A 40 -14.50 -5.09 -17.71
C GLY A 40 -15.18 -5.58 -16.42
N LYS A 41 -14.78 -5.06 -15.25
CA LYS A 41 -15.41 -5.34 -13.94
C LYS A 41 -16.94 -5.25 -13.97
N THR A 42 -17.46 -4.14 -14.51
CA THR A 42 -18.89 -3.88 -14.63
C THR A 42 -19.60 -5.01 -15.37
N THR A 43 -19.02 -5.50 -16.46
CA THR A 43 -19.59 -6.60 -17.26
C THR A 43 -19.62 -7.91 -16.47
N LEU A 44 -18.54 -8.23 -15.73
CA LEU A 44 -18.52 -9.37 -14.82
C LEU A 44 -19.55 -9.20 -13.68
N GLY A 45 -19.66 -8.02 -13.11
CA GLY A 45 -20.62 -7.71 -12.05
C GLY A 45 -22.07 -7.95 -12.48
N ILE A 46 -22.46 -7.49 -13.69
CA ILE A 46 -23.78 -7.73 -14.26
C ILE A 46 -24.02 -9.24 -14.44
N GLU A 47 -23.03 -9.98 -14.93
CA GLU A 47 -23.16 -11.43 -15.10
C GLU A 47 -23.33 -12.16 -13.76
N PHE A 48 -22.62 -11.77 -12.69
CA PHE A 48 -22.82 -12.34 -11.36
C PHE A 48 -24.18 -12.00 -10.76
N ILE A 49 -24.67 -10.77 -10.95
CA ILE A 49 -26.03 -10.37 -10.58
C ILE A 49 -27.05 -11.27 -11.30
N ARG A 50 -26.86 -11.50 -12.60
CA ARG A 50 -27.70 -12.41 -13.40
C ARG A 50 -27.68 -13.84 -12.86
N ARG A 51 -26.49 -14.36 -12.50
CA ARG A 51 -26.33 -15.71 -11.95
C ARG A 51 -26.97 -15.88 -10.59
N PHE A 52 -26.91 -14.88 -9.72
CA PHE A 52 -27.66 -14.87 -8.46
C PHE A 52 -29.16 -14.83 -8.65
N GLY A 53 -29.68 -14.22 -9.73
CA GLY A 53 -31.05 -14.28 -10.14
C GLY A 53 -32.06 -13.55 -9.27
N ASN A 54 -31.64 -12.70 -8.35
CA ASN A 54 -32.48 -11.99 -7.39
C ASN A 54 -32.59 -10.49 -7.72
N PRO A 55 -33.66 -9.80 -7.27
CA PRO A 55 -33.72 -8.35 -7.33
C PRO A 55 -32.48 -7.76 -6.69
N SER A 56 -31.87 -6.77 -7.36
CA SER A 56 -30.52 -6.33 -7.07
C SER A 56 -30.43 -4.82 -6.87
N LEU A 57 -29.67 -4.40 -5.86
CA LEU A 57 -29.25 -3.02 -5.66
C LEU A 57 -27.76 -2.90 -5.97
N ILE A 58 -27.41 -2.03 -6.90
CA ILE A 58 -26.04 -1.72 -7.30
C ILE A 58 -25.68 -0.36 -6.71
N LEU A 59 -24.65 -0.31 -5.90
CA LEU A 59 -24.16 0.92 -5.29
C LEU A 59 -22.82 1.34 -5.90
N VAL A 60 -22.74 2.59 -6.32
CA VAL A 60 -21.62 3.17 -7.03
C VAL A 60 -21.18 4.49 -6.40
N PRO A 61 -19.93 4.94 -6.59
CA PRO A 61 -19.44 6.18 -5.96
C PRO A 61 -20.03 7.46 -6.54
N THR A 62 -20.26 7.54 -7.87
CA THR A 62 -20.66 8.77 -8.55
C THR A 62 -21.83 8.58 -9.50
N VAL A 63 -22.50 9.69 -9.86
CA VAL A 63 -23.60 9.72 -10.83
C VAL A 63 -23.13 9.25 -12.21
N THR A 64 -21.92 9.64 -12.61
CA THR A 64 -21.32 9.24 -13.89
C THR A 64 -21.14 7.73 -13.97
N ILE A 65 -20.62 7.09 -12.92
CA ILE A 65 -20.47 5.63 -12.88
C ILE A 65 -21.83 4.94 -12.85
N ARG A 66 -22.85 5.52 -12.16
CA ARG A 66 -24.23 5.04 -12.19
C ARG A 66 -24.74 4.97 -13.63
N GLN A 67 -24.54 6.02 -14.40
CA GLN A 67 -24.97 6.06 -15.80
C GLN A 67 -24.21 5.00 -16.63
N GLN A 68 -22.91 4.86 -16.45
CA GLN A 68 -22.11 3.82 -17.13
C GLN A 68 -22.63 2.39 -16.87
N TRP A 69 -23.08 2.09 -15.64
CA TRP A 69 -23.69 0.80 -15.32
C TRP A 69 -25.01 0.61 -16.11
N VAL A 70 -25.87 1.61 -16.12
CA VAL A 70 -27.15 1.57 -16.84
C VAL A 70 -26.92 1.37 -18.34
N ASP A 71 -26.02 2.14 -18.93
CA ASP A 71 -25.68 2.05 -20.35
C ASP A 71 -25.06 0.69 -20.69
N ARG A 72 -24.16 0.18 -19.85
CA ARG A 72 -23.58 -1.15 -20.04
C ARG A 72 -24.63 -2.27 -19.99
N ILE A 73 -25.61 -2.20 -19.09
CA ILE A 73 -26.73 -3.16 -19.05
C ILE A 73 -27.55 -3.08 -20.33
N LYS A 74 -27.89 -1.88 -20.77
CA LYS A 74 -28.68 -1.64 -21.99
C LYS A 74 -27.98 -2.15 -23.24
N GLU A 75 -26.73 -1.79 -23.43
CA GLU A 75 -26.00 -2.08 -24.65
C GLU A 75 -25.54 -3.54 -24.75
N ALA A 76 -25.01 -4.07 -23.63
CA ALA A 76 -24.28 -5.33 -23.64
C ALA A 76 -25.10 -6.54 -23.16
N PHE A 77 -26.23 -6.34 -22.45
CA PHE A 77 -27.00 -7.45 -21.88
C PHE A 77 -28.48 -7.53 -22.31
N LEU A 78 -29.08 -6.41 -22.70
CA LEU A 78 -30.49 -6.41 -23.13
C LEU A 78 -30.60 -6.58 -24.63
N ASN A 79 -31.39 -7.58 -25.08
CA ASN A 79 -31.66 -7.78 -26.50
C ASN A 79 -32.53 -6.65 -27.08
N ASP A 80 -33.45 -6.14 -26.28
CA ASP A 80 -34.31 -5.01 -26.62
C ASP A 80 -34.13 -3.87 -25.61
N ALA A 81 -33.54 -2.76 -26.04
CA ALA A 81 -33.30 -1.60 -25.20
C ALA A 81 -34.58 -0.98 -24.63
N SER A 82 -35.75 -1.19 -25.26
CA SER A 82 -37.06 -0.72 -24.77
C SER A 82 -37.47 -1.38 -23.44
N GLN A 83 -36.93 -2.55 -23.11
CA GLN A 83 -37.19 -3.23 -21.83
C GLN A 83 -36.45 -2.61 -20.67
N ALA A 84 -35.45 -1.76 -20.92
CA ALA A 84 -34.64 -1.16 -19.90
C ALA A 84 -35.48 -0.36 -18.87
N ASP A 85 -36.44 0.39 -19.34
CA ASP A 85 -37.31 1.20 -18.46
C ASP A 85 -38.23 0.36 -17.57
N GLN A 86 -38.45 -0.92 -17.89
CA GLN A 86 -39.19 -1.84 -17.03
C GLN A 86 -38.29 -2.53 -15.99
N LEU A 87 -37.04 -2.80 -16.34
CA LEU A 87 -36.11 -3.59 -15.53
C LEU A 87 -35.20 -2.74 -14.64
N ILE A 88 -34.83 -1.54 -15.09
CA ILE A 88 -33.81 -0.71 -14.44
C ILE A 88 -34.44 0.53 -13.80
N SER A 89 -34.00 0.85 -12.57
CA SER A 89 -34.30 2.12 -11.90
C SER A 89 -33.03 2.79 -11.41
N GLN A 90 -33.03 4.10 -11.44
CA GLN A 90 -32.01 4.95 -10.79
C GLN A 90 -32.59 5.68 -9.56
N ASP A 91 -33.85 5.43 -9.22
CA ASP A 91 -34.55 6.03 -8.09
C ASP A 91 -34.76 5.00 -6.97
N LEU A 92 -34.22 5.28 -5.79
CA LEU A 92 -34.42 4.44 -4.59
C LEU A 92 -35.87 4.44 -4.10
N LYS A 93 -36.69 5.44 -4.44
CA LYS A 93 -38.11 5.52 -4.09
C LYS A 93 -38.96 4.59 -4.95
N GLN A 94 -38.56 4.35 -6.18
CA GLN A 94 -39.24 3.48 -7.15
C GLN A 94 -38.28 2.39 -7.65
N PRO A 95 -37.82 1.48 -6.76
CA PRO A 95 -36.88 0.46 -7.13
C PRO A 95 -37.50 -0.56 -8.09
N LYS A 96 -36.67 -1.06 -8.99
CA LYS A 96 -37.03 -2.16 -9.94
C LYS A 96 -36.11 -3.35 -9.70
N ILE A 97 -36.25 -4.37 -10.53
CA ILE A 97 -35.45 -5.61 -10.41
C ILE A 97 -33.95 -5.29 -10.35
N ILE A 98 -33.48 -4.32 -11.12
CA ILE A 98 -32.13 -3.78 -11.02
C ILE A 98 -32.27 -2.31 -10.65
N THR A 99 -31.77 -1.93 -9.49
CA THR A 99 -31.74 -0.53 -9.04
C THR A 99 -30.28 -0.12 -8.91
N VAL A 100 -29.89 0.98 -9.58
CA VAL A 100 -28.53 1.53 -9.53
C VAL A 100 -28.57 2.88 -8.84
N ALA A 101 -27.84 3.01 -7.73
CA ALA A 101 -27.83 4.25 -6.93
C ALA A 101 -26.42 4.57 -6.45
N THR A 102 -26.20 5.81 -6.02
CA THR A 102 -24.94 6.22 -5.41
C THR A 102 -24.91 5.85 -3.92
N TYR A 103 -23.69 5.66 -3.34
CA TYR A 103 -23.53 5.48 -1.89
C TYR A 103 -24.11 6.65 -1.10
N GLN A 104 -24.01 7.84 -1.64
CA GLN A 104 -24.58 9.05 -1.04
C GLN A 104 -26.10 9.02 -1.01
N ALA A 105 -26.74 8.61 -2.12
CA ALA A 105 -28.19 8.44 -2.16
C ALA A 105 -28.67 7.42 -1.12
N LEU A 106 -27.94 6.29 -0.95
CA LEU A 106 -28.24 5.32 0.11
C LEU A 106 -28.13 5.96 1.50
N HIS A 107 -27.04 6.71 1.77
CA HIS A 107 -26.83 7.38 3.06
C HIS A 107 -27.94 8.38 3.35
N SER A 108 -28.30 9.23 2.36
CA SER A 108 -29.37 10.21 2.50
C SER A 108 -30.73 9.55 2.74
N ALA A 109 -31.03 8.46 2.02
CA ALA A 109 -32.26 7.70 2.19
C ALA A 109 -32.34 6.99 3.56
N MET A 110 -31.22 6.43 4.05
CA MET A 110 -31.16 5.79 5.37
C MET A 110 -31.35 6.74 6.52
N ASN A 111 -30.94 7.99 6.37
CA ASN A 111 -31.05 9.05 7.39
C ASN A 111 -32.21 10.01 7.12
N GLN A 112 -33.04 9.76 6.11
CA GLN A 112 -34.19 10.59 5.71
C GLN A 112 -33.84 12.07 5.49
N LEU A 113 -32.67 12.33 4.90
CA LEU A 113 -32.14 13.66 4.68
C LEU A 113 -32.81 14.34 3.48
N GLU A 114 -32.96 15.66 3.58
CA GLU A 114 -33.31 16.56 2.50
C GLU A 114 -32.19 17.56 2.30
N GLY A 115 -31.78 17.81 1.08
CA GLY A 115 -30.74 18.77 0.74
C GLY A 115 -29.86 18.36 -0.43
N ASP A 116 -29.01 19.29 -0.83
CA ASP A 116 -28.02 19.09 -1.86
C ASP A 116 -26.90 18.20 -1.33
N ALA A 117 -26.34 17.43 -2.23
CA ALA A 117 -25.20 16.61 -1.95
C ALA A 117 -24.00 17.50 -1.59
N LEU A 118 -23.71 17.64 -0.31
CA LEU A 118 -22.50 18.34 0.15
C LEU A 118 -21.28 17.50 -0.21
N SER A 119 -20.63 17.80 -1.31
CA SER A 119 -19.29 17.35 -1.62
C SER A 119 -18.29 18.38 -1.13
N GLU A 120 -17.74 18.19 0.09
CA GLU A 120 -16.68 19.06 0.62
C GLU A 120 -15.36 18.94 -0.14
N ASP A 121 -15.19 17.95 -1.02
CA ASP A 121 -13.95 17.65 -1.72
C ASP A 121 -13.98 17.83 -3.25
N THR A 122 -15.10 18.27 -3.82
CA THR A 122 -15.16 18.61 -5.24
C THR A 122 -15.63 20.06 -5.40
N ASP A 123 -14.77 20.90 -5.96
CA ASP A 123 -15.13 22.23 -6.48
C ASP A 123 -16.14 22.13 -7.66
N ASP A 124 -16.67 20.94 -7.96
CA ASP A 124 -17.61 20.68 -9.04
C ASP A 124 -19.04 20.80 -8.56
N THR A 125 -19.60 21.98 -8.75
CA THR A 125 -21.04 22.28 -8.59
C THR A 125 -21.94 21.60 -9.64
N ALA A 126 -21.39 20.85 -10.59
CA ALA A 126 -22.12 20.37 -11.77
C ALA A 126 -22.90 19.04 -11.57
N ASP A 127 -22.58 18.23 -10.57
CA ASP A 127 -23.20 16.92 -10.33
C ASP A 127 -23.96 16.84 -8.98
N GLN A 128 -24.49 17.95 -8.50
CA GLN A 128 -25.30 17.96 -7.27
C GLN A 128 -26.71 17.46 -7.56
N GLU A 129 -27.01 16.20 -7.19
CA GLU A 129 -28.38 15.71 -7.14
C GLU A 129 -29.06 16.22 -5.86
N HIS A 130 -30.21 16.84 -6.02
CA HIS A 130 -31.05 17.18 -4.87
C HIS A 130 -31.82 15.98 -4.38
N TYR A 131 -31.50 15.49 -3.20
CA TYR A 131 -32.20 14.38 -2.58
C TYR A 131 -33.26 14.88 -1.60
N ASN A 132 -34.48 14.36 -1.71
CA ASN A 132 -35.50 14.54 -0.70
C ASN A 132 -36.04 13.17 -0.28
N PHE A 133 -35.54 12.67 0.85
CA PHE A 133 -35.99 11.39 1.42
C PHE A 133 -36.80 11.55 2.72
N HIS A 134 -37.35 12.75 2.98
CA HIS A 134 -38.17 12.99 4.15
C HIS A 134 -39.38 12.02 4.20
N GLY A 135 -39.52 11.28 5.30
CA GLY A 135 -40.59 10.32 5.50
C GLY A 135 -40.49 9.03 4.66
N PHE A 136 -39.42 8.82 3.89
CA PHE A 136 -39.19 7.63 3.08
C PHE A 136 -38.56 6.49 3.90
N ASP A 137 -39.17 5.30 3.86
CA ASP A 137 -38.63 4.08 4.49
C ASP A 137 -37.99 3.17 3.45
N LEU A 138 -36.68 3.35 3.27
CA LEU A 138 -35.88 2.57 2.34
C LEU A 138 -35.95 1.06 2.64
N LYS A 139 -35.88 0.67 3.92
CA LYS A 139 -35.87 -0.74 4.32
C LYS A 139 -37.18 -1.44 3.99
N LYS A 140 -38.33 -0.76 4.23
CA LYS A 140 -39.65 -1.27 3.91
C LYS A 140 -39.81 -1.43 2.39
N THR A 141 -39.35 -0.46 1.61
CA THR A 141 -39.45 -0.47 0.14
C THR A 141 -38.68 -1.65 -0.44
N PHE A 142 -37.41 -1.86 -0.03
CA PHE A 142 -36.62 -2.97 -0.54
C PHE A 142 -37.00 -4.33 0.02
N LYS A 143 -37.64 -4.41 1.20
CA LYS A 143 -38.28 -5.64 1.66
C LYS A 143 -39.46 -6.00 0.77
N GLY A 144 -40.27 -5.01 0.34
CA GLY A 144 -41.36 -5.21 -0.61
C GLY A 144 -40.90 -5.74 -1.97
N LEU A 145 -39.71 -5.33 -2.42
CA LEU A 145 -39.09 -5.84 -3.65
C LEU A 145 -38.45 -7.23 -3.49
N ALA A 146 -38.36 -7.78 -2.28
CA ALA A 146 -37.62 -8.99 -1.96
C ALA A 146 -36.14 -8.90 -2.40
N LEU A 147 -35.44 -7.79 -2.05
CA LEU A 147 -34.05 -7.58 -2.37
C LEU A 147 -33.20 -8.79 -1.95
N GLY A 148 -32.48 -9.38 -2.90
CA GLY A 148 -31.66 -10.57 -2.66
C GLY A 148 -30.20 -10.42 -3.00
N THR A 149 -29.82 -9.41 -3.79
CA THR A 149 -28.42 -9.17 -4.17
C THR A 149 -28.01 -7.71 -3.97
N LEU A 150 -26.85 -7.48 -3.37
CA LEU A 150 -26.22 -6.18 -3.24
C LEU A 150 -24.88 -6.19 -3.99
N CYS A 151 -24.73 -5.30 -4.97
CA CYS A 151 -23.49 -5.10 -5.69
C CYS A 151 -22.83 -3.81 -5.19
N LEU A 152 -21.58 -3.90 -4.81
CA LEU A 152 -20.75 -2.77 -4.37
C LEU A 152 -19.65 -2.53 -5.39
N ASP A 153 -19.73 -1.44 -6.13
CA ASP A 153 -18.66 -1.02 -7.05
C ASP A 153 -17.79 0.04 -6.37
N GLU A 154 -16.48 -0.19 -6.38
CA GLU A 154 -15.47 0.69 -5.77
C GLU A 154 -15.79 1.06 -4.29
N CYS A 155 -16.23 0.10 -3.48
CA CYS A 155 -16.71 0.34 -2.11
C CYS A 155 -15.64 0.88 -1.15
N HIS A 156 -14.38 0.89 -1.54
CA HIS A 156 -13.30 1.52 -0.79
C HIS A 156 -13.41 3.06 -0.75
N HIS A 157 -14.25 3.70 -1.59
CA HIS A 157 -14.58 5.14 -1.56
C HIS A 157 -15.48 5.54 -0.39
N LEU A 158 -15.98 4.58 0.38
CA LEU A 158 -16.96 4.87 1.41
C LEU A 158 -16.38 5.71 2.56
N ARG A 159 -16.97 6.86 2.83
CA ARG A 159 -16.74 7.65 4.04
C ARG A 159 -17.26 6.91 5.27
N ASN A 160 -16.74 7.19 6.45
CA ASN A 160 -17.13 6.50 7.68
C ASN A 160 -18.65 6.52 7.94
N GLU A 161 -19.32 7.59 7.61
CA GLU A 161 -20.79 7.75 7.77
C GLU A 161 -21.56 6.88 6.79
N TRP A 162 -21.10 6.80 5.55
CA TRP A 162 -21.69 5.95 4.51
C TRP A 162 -21.50 4.47 4.84
N TRP A 163 -20.35 4.11 5.38
CA TRP A 163 -20.10 2.76 5.91
C TRP A 163 -21.12 2.37 6.96
N LYS A 164 -21.38 3.24 7.95
CA LYS A 164 -22.37 2.97 9.00
C LYS A 164 -23.77 2.76 8.42
N SER A 165 -24.15 3.58 7.44
CA SER A 165 -25.44 3.46 6.76
C SER A 165 -25.55 2.15 5.98
N LEU A 166 -24.51 1.76 5.24
CA LEU A 166 -24.45 0.51 4.49
C LEU A 166 -24.48 -0.70 5.42
N GLU A 167 -23.74 -0.71 6.51
CA GLU A 167 -23.75 -1.78 7.52
C GLU A 167 -25.15 -1.93 8.15
N THR A 168 -25.79 -0.79 8.47
CA THR A 168 -27.14 -0.77 9.06
C THR A 168 -28.20 -1.27 8.05
N PHE A 169 -28.04 -0.91 6.78
CA PHE A 169 -28.87 -1.40 5.70
C PHE A 169 -28.70 -2.92 5.54
N ARG A 170 -27.48 -3.41 5.42
CA ARG A 170 -27.18 -4.85 5.27
C ARG A 170 -27.74 -5.70 6.43
N LYS A 171 -27.61 -5.23 7.67
CA LYS A 171 -28.17 -5.94 8.85
C LYS A 171 -29.69 -6.17 8.75
N SER A 172 -30.38 -5.36 7.97
CA SER A 172 -31.83 -5.50 7.76
C SER A 172 -32.18 -6.61 6.73
N PHE A 173 -31.17 -7.16 6.02
CA PHE A 173 -31.28 -8.17 4.98
C PHE A 173 -30.24 -9.28 5.21
N PRO A 174 -30.47 -10.23 6.14
CA PRO A 174 -29.43 -11.19 6.57
C PRO A 174 -28.98 -12.17 5.48
N ASN A 175 -29.84 -12.47 4.51
CA ASN A 175 -29.59 -13.45 3.44
C ASN A 175 -29.13 -12.79 2.12
N LEU A 176 -28.66 -11.54 2.17
CA LEU A 176 -28.27 -10.79 0.99
C LEU A 176 -27.01 -11.38 0.37
N LYS A 177 -27.07 -11.69 -0.92
CA LYS A 177 -25.92 -12.06 -1.71
C LYS A 177 -25.11 -10.82 -2.03
N MET A 178 -23.77 -10.96 -2.07
CA MET A 178 -22.87 -9.82 -2.25
C MET A 178 -22.03 -9.98 -3.52
N VAL A 179 -21.94 -8.91 -4.29
CA VAL A 179 -20.99 -8.79 -5.41
C VAL A 179 -20.14 -7.56 -5.13
N SER A 180 -18.87 -7.75 -4.84
CA SER A 180 -17.94 -6.67 -4.53
C SER A 180 -16.89 -6.54 -5.63
N LEU A 181 -16.80 -5.35 -6.23
CA LEU A 181 -15.93 -5.06 -7.36
C LEU A 181 -15.04 -3.87 -6.99
N THR A 182 -13.74 -4.02 -7.19
CA THR A 182 -12.80 -2.90 -6.96
C THR A 182 -11.54 -3.04 -7.81
N ALA A 183 -10.90 -1.94 -8.12
CA ALA A 183 -9.55 -1.95 -8.67
C ALA A 183 -8.48 -1.84 -7.57
N THR A 184 -8.85 -1.34 -6.41
CA THR A 184 -7.90 -0.93 -5.36
C THR A 184 -8.50 -1.19 -3.98
N PRO A 185 -8.38 -2.41 -3.45
CA PRO A 185 -8.70 -2.64 -2.05
C PRO A 185 -7.90 -1.70 -1.13
N PRO A 186 -8.39 -1.33 0.06
CA PRO A 186 -7.72 -0.38 0.95
C PRO A 186 -6.52 -1.00 1.69
N TYR A 187 -5.52 -1.47 0.94
CA TYR A 187 -4.31 -2.12 1.48
C TYR A 187 -3.43 -1.18 2.32
N GLU A 188 -3.52 0.15 2.10
CA GLU A 188 -2.76 1.15 2.85
C GLU A 188 -3.46 1.59 4.15
N GLY A 189 -4.69 1.12 4.38
CA GLY A 189 -5.49 1.48 5.54
C GLY A 189 -4.99 0.87 6.84
N GLU A 190 -5.46 1.42 7.96
CA GLU A 190 -5.25 0.79 9.27
C GLU A 190 -5.88 -0.62 9.29
N PRO A 191 -5.33 -1.56 10.08
CA PRO A 191 -5.86 -2.93 10.19
C PRO A 191 -7.36 -3.00 10.44
N ALA A 192 -7.89 -2.09 11.27
CA ALA A 192 -9.33 -2.01 11.56
C ALA A 192 -10.18 -1.65 10.32
N LEU A 193 -9.65 -0.81 9.42
CA LEU A 193 -10.31 -0.48 8.16
C LEU A 193 -10.33 -1.69 7.22
N TRP A 194 -9.22 -2.41 7.15
CA TRP A 194 -9.11 -3.65 6.38
C TRP A 194 -10.08 -4.72 6.86
N GLU A 195 -10.12 -4.99 8.16
CA GLU A 195 -11.05 -5.96 8.74
C GLU A 195 -12.52 -5.60 8.45
N ARG A 196 -12.86 -4.32 8.58
CA ARG A 196 -14.18 -3.80 8.26
C ARG A 196 -14.55 -4.01 6.79
N TYR A 197 -13.62 -3.71 5.90
CA TYR A 197 -13.77 -3.90 4.46
C TYR A 197 -14.00 -5.38 4.11
N ILE A 198 -13.14 -6.28 4.58
CA ILE A 198 -13.25 -7.72 4.32
C ILE A 198 -14.51 -8.32 4.95
N SER A 199 -14.93 -7.86 6.13
CA SER A 199 -16.19 -8.34 6.74
C SER A 199 -17.41 -8.01 5.88
N MET A 200 -17.39 -6.89 5.17
CA MET A 200 -18.46 -6.47 4.25
C MET A 200 -18.37 -7.21 2.91
N CYS A 201 -17.23 -7.11 2.24
CA CYS A 201 -17.06 -7.56 0.86
C CYS A 201 -16.82 -9.07 0.75
N GLY A 202 -16.30 -9.70 1.78
CA GLY A 202 -15.76 -11.05 1.75
C GLY A 202 -14.27 -11.06 1.44
N PRO A 203 -13.60 -12.20 1.60
CA PRO A 203 -12.25 -12.41 1.11
C PRO A 203 -12.18 -12.20 -0.40
N ILE A 204 -10.99 -11.89 -0.91
CA ILE A 204 -10.78 -11.74 -2.36
C ILE A 204 -10.80 -13.14 -3.01
N ASP A 205 -11.75 -13.37 -3.90
CA ASP A 205 -11.88 -14.65 -4.62
C ASP A 205 -10.93 -14.72 -5.81
N GLU A 206 -10.84 -13.62 -6.59
CA GLU A 206 -9.98 -13.58 -7.77
C GLU A 206 -9.42 -12.18 -8.00
N GLU A 207 -8.19 -12.11 -8.52
CA GLU A 207 -7.54 -10.88 -8.92
C GLU A 207 -7.13 -10.93 -10.39
N ILE A 208 -7.60 -9.95 -11.17
CA ILE A 208 -7.21 -9.76 -12.57
C ILE A 208 -6.05 -8.76 -12.59
N THR A 209 -4.87 -9.25 -12.92
CA THR A 209 -3.64 -8.47 -12.84
C THR A 209 -3.37 -7.66 -14.09
N VAL A 210 -2.60 -6.57 -13.95
CA VAL A 210 -2.17 -5.74 -15.08
C VAL A 210 -1.38 -6.52 -16.13
N PRO A 211 -0.39 -7.39 -15.79
CA PRO A 211 0.32 -8.20 -16.78
C PRO A 211 -0.60 -9.12 -17.59
N GLU A 212 -1.58 -9.73 -16.95
CA GLU A 212 -2.58 -10.57 -17.65
C GLU A 212 -3.37 -9.76 -18.69
N LEU A 213 -3.74 -8.52 -18.34
CA LEU A 213 -4.45 -7.61 -19.25
C LEU A 213 -3.58 -7.10 -20.40
N VAL A 214 -2.27 -6.92 -20.15
CA VAL A 214 -1.30 -6.58 -21.23
C VAL A 214 -1.11 -7.79 -22.15
N LYS A 215 -1.02 -9.01 -21.61
CA LYS A 215 -0.91 -10.25 -22.38
C LYS A 215 -2.09 -10.44 -23.32
N GLU A 216 -3.30 -10.17 -22.86
CA GLU A 216 -4.52 -10.29 -23.68
C GLU A 216 -4.80 -9.06 -24.55
N GLY A 217 -3.87 -8.12 -24.61
CA GLY A 217 -4.05 -6.92 -25.41
C GLY A 217 -5.22 -6.04 -24.97
N THR A 218 -5.53 -6.01 -23.68
CA THR A 218 -6.56 -5.12 -23.09
C THR A 218 -5.94 -3.84 -22.57
N LEU A 219 -4.70 -3.91 -22.10
CA LEU A 219 -3.89 -2.77 -21.69
C LEU A 219 -2.63 -2.68 -22.55
N CYS A 220 -2.12 -1.48 -22.74
CA CYS A 220 -0.90 -1.26 -23.50
C CYS A 220 0.37 -1.53 -22.67
N PRO A 221 1.50 -1.86 -23.30
CA PRO A 221 2.81 -1.87 -22.67
C PRO A 221 3.10 -0.51 -22.01
N HIS A 222 3.57 -0.52 -20.76
CA HIS A 222 3.81 0.71 -20.01
C HIS A 222 4.94 0.55 -19.00
N GLN A 223 5.48 1.69 -18.54
CA GLN A 223 6.51 1.74 -17.50
C GLN A 223 6.23 2.88 -16.53
N ASP A 224 6.40 2.61 -15.25
CA ASP A 224 6.43 3.64 -14.22
C ASP A 224 7.87 4.19 -14.10
N TYR A 225 8.01 5.49 -14.13
CA TYR A 225 9.27 6.22 -13.99
C TYR A 225 9.20 7.16 -12.80
N VAL A 226 10.31 7.31 -12.10
CA VAL A 226 10.44 8.26 -11.00
C VAL A 226 11.42 9.36 -11.40
N TYR A 227 11.03 10.60 -11.19
CA TYR A 227 11.89 11.76 -11.35
C TYR A 227 12.06 12.48 -10.01
N PHE A 228 13.29 12.61 -9.56
CA PHE A 228 13.62 13.29 -8.31
C PHE A 228 13.79 14.80 -8.54
N ALA A 229 12.88 15.57 -7.98
CA ALA A 229 12.95 17.02 -7.97
C ALA A 229 13.70 17.50 -6.74
N PHE A 230 14.46 18.58 -6.89
CA PHE A 230 15.25 19.17 -5.82
C PHE A 230 14.66 20.53 -5.45
N PRO A 231 14.46 20.81 -4.16
CA PRO A 231 14.03 22.12 -3.71
C PRO A 231 14.95 23.24 -4.24
N THR A 232 14.39 24.41 -4.47
CA THR A 232 15.18 25.60 -4.83
C THR A 232 16.15 25.95 -3.69
N LYS A 233 17.12 26.82 -3.96
CA LYS A 233 18.09 27.23 -2.93
C LYS A 233 17.41 27.88 -1.72
N GLU A 234 16.34 28.64 -1.97
CA GLU A 234 15.57 29.30 -0.92
C GLU A 234 14.76 28.30 -0.10
N GLU A 235 14.04 27.40 -0.76
CA GLU A 235 13.29 26.32 -0.11
C GLU A 235 14.23 25.45 0.72
N GLN A 236 15.39 25.07 0.17
CA GLN A 236 16.39 24.29 0.88
C GLN A 236 16.90 25.03 2.13
N LYS A 237 17.14 26.33 2.03
CA LYS A 237 17.55 27.15 3.18
C LYS A 237 16.47 27.14 4.29
N HIS A 238 15.19 27.21 3.93
CA HIS A 238 14.10 27.11 4.90
C HIS A 238 14.05 25.73 5.57
N LEU A 239 14.23 24.66 4.80
CA LEU A 239 14.32 23.30 5.33
C LEU A 239 15.49 23.15 6.28
N ASP A 240 16.67 23.64 5.91
CA ASP A 240 17.88 23.60 6.74
C ASP A 240 17.72 24.38 8.05
N GLN A 241 17.09 25.56 7.99
CA GLN A 241 16.79 26.37 9.18
C GLN A 241 15.82 25.66 10.12
N PHE A 242 14.77 25.05 9.58
CA PHE A 242 13.79 24.30 10.37
C PHE A 242 14.48 23.10 11.07
N GLU A 243 15.25 22.31 10.34
CA GLU A 243 15.97 21.18 10.89
C GLU A 243 16.96 21.63 12.00
N LYS A 244 17.70 22.72 11.78
CA LYS A 244 18.59 23.27 12.79
C LYS A 244 17.82 23.67 14.05
N GLN A 245 16.72 24.42 13.92
CA GLN A 245 15.91 24.84 15.07
C GLN A 245 15.33 23.65 15.82
N LYS A 246 14.86 22.62 15.10
CA LYS A 246 14.39 21.36 15.67
C LYS A 246 15.50 20.71 16.50
N HIS A 247 16.69 20.54 15.93
CA HIS A 247 17.81 19.90 16.62
C HIS A 247 18.28 20.70 17.83
N ASP A 248 18.39 22.02 17.73
CA ASP A 248 18.78 22.89 18.86
C ASP A 248 17.76 22.79 20.00
N CYS A 249 16.45 22.71 19.70
CA CYS A 249 15.41 22.51 20.69
C CYS A 249 15.51 21.14 21.36
N LEU A 250 15.62 20.07 20.57
CA LEU A 250 15.69 18.70 21.09
C LEU A 250 16.97 18.42 21.88
N ASN A 251 18.10 18.99 21.46
CA ASN A 251 19.37 18.87 22.16
C ASN A 251 19.31 19.57 23.53
N ARG A 252 18.71 20.77 23.62
CA ARG A 252 18.50 21.46 24.90
C ARG A 252 17.66 20.63 25.86
N LEU A 253 16.50 20.14 25.40
CA LEU A 253 15.60 19.27 26.20
C LEU A 253 16.30 17.98 26.63
N SER A 254 17.02 17.36 25.72
CA SER A 254 17.74 16.11 26.01
C SER A 254 18.95 16.31 26.93
N ALA A 255 19.58 17.50 26.98
CA ALA A 255 20.70 17.82 27.84
C ALA A 255 20.29 18.32 29.23
N ASP A 256 19.00 18.62 29.42
CA ASP A 256 18.48 19.11 30.70
C ASP A 256 18.49 17.99 31.76
N GLU A 257 19.28 18.19 32.83
CA GLU A 257 19.40 17.24 33.95
C GLU A 257 18.08 17.10 34.71
N ASN A 258 17.30 18.18 34.85
CA ASN A 258 15.99 18.14 35.50
C ASN A 258 14.98 17.32 34.68
N PHE A 259 15.04 17.48 33.37
CA PHE A 259 14.23 16.66 32.46
C PHE A 259 14.57 15.17 32.62
N ALA A 260 15.85 14.83 32.59
CA ALA A 260 16.31 13.46 32.72
C ALA A 260 16.00 12.85 34.10
N SER A 261 16.19 13.59 35.18
CA SER A 261 15.90 13.12 36.55
C SER A 261 14.39 12.93 36.80
N THR A 262 13.55 13.79 36.22
CA THR A 262 12.08 13.63 36.30
C THR A 262 11.63 12.39 35.56
N ILE A 263 12.23 12.07 34.41
CA ILE A 263 11.94 10.82 33.68
C ILE A 263 12.39 9.61 34.51
N GLN A 264 13.57 9.69 35.16
CA GLN A 264 14.07 8.61 36.02
C GLN A 264 13.17 8.35 37.23
N SER A 265 12.52 9.36 37.79
CA SER A 265 11.57 9.27 38.89
C SER A 265 10.12 9.01 38.46
N SER A 266 9.88 8.63 37.20
CA SER A 266 8.54 8.38 36.70
C SER A 266 7.82 7.29 37.48
N LEU A 267 6.50 7.41 37.60
CA LEU A 267 5.64 6.43 38.30
C LEU A 267 5.76 5.02 37.69
N ALA A 268 6.06 4.93 36.40
CA ALA A 268 6.29 3.67 35.70
C ALA A 268 7.52 2.90 36.23
N LEU A 269 8.53 3.63 36.73
CA LEU A 269 9.76 3.05 37.24
C LEU A 269 9.77 2.86 38.76
N THR A 270 8.96 3.63 39.49
CA THR A 270 8.90 3.58 40.94
C THR A 270 7.99 2.46 41.51
N GLY A 271 7.33 1.69 40.64
CA GLY A 271 6.47 0.56 41.03
C GLY A 271 5.06 0.98 41.46
N HIS A 272 4.66 2.23 41.15
CA HIS A 272 3.33 2.75 41.46
C HIS A 272 2.29 2.49 40.35
N ILE A 273 2.70 1.82 39.26
CA ILE A 273 1.84 1.50 38.12
C ILE A 273 1.79 -0.02 37.95
N THR A 274 0.60 -0.54 37.65
CA THR A 274 0.38 -1.99 37.46
C THR A 274 0.90 -2.44 36.07
N ASP A 275 1.16 -3.75 35.90
CA ASP A 275 1.52 -4.34 34.62
C ASP A 275 0.45 -4.08 33.55
N ASP A 276 -0.81 -4.01 33.92
CA ASP A 276 -1.91 -3.68 33.01
C ASP A 276 -1.83 -2.24 32.52
N ASP A 277 -1.51 -1.29 33.38
CA ASP A 277 -1.34 0.11 32.99
C ASP A 277 -0.10 0.30 32.11
N LEU A 278 0.99 -0.40 32.41
CA LEU A 278 2.19 -0.42 31.57
C LEU A 278 1.89 -1.02 30.18
N LEU A 279 1.04 -2.03 30.11
CA LEU A 279 0.63 -2.67 28.85
C LEU A 279 -0.35 -1.82 28.03
N THR A 280 -1.06 -0.85 28.61
CA THR A 280 -1.89 0.08 27.84
C THR A 280 -1.05 0.98 26.92
N ASN A 281 0.17 1.34 27.38
CA ASN A 281 1.09 2.22 26.64
C ASN A 281 2.53 1.69 26.61
N PRO A 282 2.78 0.52 26.06
CA PRO A 282 4.09 -0.14 26.17
C PRO A 282 5.18 0.53 25.35
N LYS A 283 4.83 1.21 24.25
CA LYS A 283 5.80 2.04 23.49
C LYS A 283 6.35 3.16 24.38
N TYR A 284 5.55 3.64 25.29
CA TYR A 284 5.89 4.70 26.20
C TYR A 284 6.93 4.27 27.25
N LEU A 285 6.68 3.14 27.90
CA LEU A 285 7.67 2.52 28.78
C LEU A 285 9.00 2.29 28.05
N SER A 286 8.92 1.82 26.80
CA SER A 286 10.09 1.61 25.96
C SER A 286 10.89 2.89 25.75
N ALA A 287 10.19 3.99 25.42
CA ALA A 287 10.82 5.29 25.19
C ALA A 287 11.53 5.80 26.45
N ILE A 288 10.94 5.59 27.64
CA ILE A 288 11.55 5.90 28.93
C ILE A 288 12.87 5.13 29.11
N LEU A 289 12.83 3.80 28.99
CA LEU A 289 14.00 2.94 29.19
C LEU A 289 15.12 3.23 28.19
N ILE A 290 14.77 3.46 26.93
CA ILE A 290 15.72 3.79 25.86
C ILE A 290 16.38 5.16 26.09
N PHE A 291 15.59 6.16 26.53
CA PHE A 291 16.09 7.49 26.86
C PHE A 291 17.08 7.43 28.04
N LEU A 292 16.70 6.81 29.16
CA LEU A 292 17.56 6.67 30.33
C LEU A 292 18.87 5.98 30.00
N ARG A 293 18.82 4.91 29.23
CA ARG A 293 20.02 4.22 28.77
C ARG A 293 20.92 5.13 27.92
N SER A 294 20.33 5.91 27.03
CA SER A 294 21.10 6.85 26.18
C SER A 294 21.85 7.91 26.99
N LYS A 295 21.35 8.20 28.21
CA LYS A 295 21.97 9.12 29.17
C LYS A 295 22.89 8.43 30.19
N GLY A 296 23.04 7.10 30.11
CA GLY A 296 23.78 6.33 31.09
C GLY A 296 23.15 6.30 32.49
N LEU A 297 21.85 6.66 32.61
CA LEU A 297 21.13 6.70 33.87
C LEU A 297 20.60 5.28 34.21
N PRO A 298 20.74 4.87 35.50
CA PRO A 298 20.23 3.57 35.93
C PRO A 298 18.70 3.58 35.98
N PHE A 299 18.10 2.42 35.72
CA PHE A 299 16.68 2.13 35.93
C PHE A 299 16.51 0.87 36.79
N PRO A 300 15.33 0.60 37.37
CA PRO A 300 15.11 -0.49 38.33
C PRO A 300 15.56 -1.86 37.83
N GLN A 301 16.08 -2.68 38.75
CA GLN A 301 16.59 -4.02 38.49
C GLN A 301 15.52 -4.92 37.86
N TYR A 302 14.27 -4.75 38.23
CA TYR A 302 13.10 -5.44 37.65
C TYR A 302 13.12 -5.37 36.09
N PHE A 303 13.28 -4.18 35.52
CA PHE A 303 13.32 -4.04 34.06
C PHE A 303 14.62 -4.55 33.44
N GLN A 304 15.73 -4.50 34.19
CA GLN A 304 16.99 -5.12 33.74
C GLN A 304 16.86 -6.65 33.65
N GLU A 305 16.18 -7.27 34.63
CA GLU A 305 15.91 -8.70 34.63
C GLU A 305 14.95 -9.10 33.49
N LEU A 306 13.90 -8.30 33.22
CA LEU A 306 13.01 -8.52 32.10
C LEU A 306 13.71 -8.40 30.74
N LEU A 307 14.65 -7.48 30.57
CA LEU A 307 15.46 -7.33 29.36
C LEU A 307 16.43 -8.52 29.21
N GLY A 308 16.95 -9.05 30.30
CA GLY A 308 17.94 -10.12 30.30
C GLY A 308 19.27 -9.66 29.63
N SER A 309 19.78 -10.45 28.66
CA SER A 309 21.01 -10.12 27.94
C SER A 309 20.79 -9.21 26.72
N LYS A 310 19.55 -8.75 26.47
CA LYS A 310 19.21 -7.98 25.27
C LYS A 310 19.61 -6.51 25.45
N ALA A 311 20.14 -5.95 24.34
CA ALA A 311 20.42 -4.54 24.25
C ALA A 311 19.13 -3.78 23.85
N LEU A 312 18.85 -2.67 24.52
CA LEU A 312 17.83 -1.73 24.06
C LEU A 312 18.28 -1.08 22.74
N PRO A 313 17.33 -0.71 21.86
CA PRO A 313 17.66 0.03 20.64
C PRO A 313 18.35 1.37 20.95
N ALA A 314 19.08 1.90 19.97
CA ALA A 314 19.62 3.24 20.07
C ALA A 314 18.49 4.29 20.21
N PHE A 315 18.76 5.36 20.93
CA PHE A 315 17.82 6.47 21.07
C PHE A 315 17.69 7.21 19.74
N SER A 316 16.45 7.35 19.24
CA SER A 316 16.12 7.97 17.96
C SER A 316 15.08 9.07 18.12
N LEU A 317 14.87 9.87 17.08
CA LEU A 317 13.79 10.88 17.04
C LEU A 317 12.40 10.25 17.26
N GLU A 318 12.15 9.05 16.78
CA GLU A 318 10.88 8.34 16.99
C GLU A 318 10.64 8.02 18.47
N TRP A 319 11.68 7.57 19.17
CA TRP A 319 11.57 7.33 20.60
C TRP A 319 11.40 8.62 21.37
N PHE A 320 12.06 9.70 20.93
CA PHE A 320 11.89 11.01 21.56
C PHE A 320 10.48 11.57 21.29
N GLU A 321 9.96 11.45 20.08
CA GLU A 321 8.56 11.81 19.75
C GLU A 321 7.58 11.06 20.65
N THR A 322 7.77 9.74 20.80
CA THR A 322 6.95 8.90 21.68
C THR A 322 7.03 9.38 23.13
N LEU A 323 8.24 9.65 23.64
CA LEU A 323 8.47 10.12 25.01
C LEU A 323 7.81 11.49 25.26
N LEU A 324 8.01 12.45 24.37
CA LEU A 324 7.44 13.80 24.50
C LEU A 324 5.92 13.80 24.37
N ASN A 325 5.34 12.98 23.49
CA ASN A 325 3.90 12.82 23.42
C ASN A 325 3.32 12.31 24.73
N GLY A 326 4.00 11.36 25.33
CA GLY A 326 3.59 10.86 26.61
C GLY A 326 3.69 11.89 27.72
N ILE A 327 4.79 12.63 27.83
CA ILE A 327 4.99 13.67 28.84
C ILE A 327 3.89 14.75 28.74
N ILE A 328 3.54 15.14 27.50
CA ILE A 328 2.71 16.34 27.27
C ILE A 328 1.22 16.03 27.16
N PHE A 329 0.84 14.90 26.52
CA PHE A 329 -0.55 14.66 26.11
C PHE A 329 -1.19 13.42 26.72
N GLN A 330 -0.43 12.55 27.41
CA GLN A 330 -0.97 11.31 27.92
C GLN A 330 -1.67 11.49 29.27
N VAL A 331 -2.82 10.88 29.42
CA VAL A 331 -3.57 10.78 30.65
C VAL A 331 -3.89 9.30 30.94
N PRO A 332 -3.53 8.76 32.13
CA PRO A 332 -2.85 9.42 33.25
C PRO A 332 -1.38 9.75 32.96
N ASN A 333 -0.89 10.84 33.56
CA ASN A 333 0.51 11.24 33.38
C ASN A 333 1.40 10.44 34.35
N TRP A 334 2.45 9.82 33.79
CA TRP A 334 3.42 9.05 34.58
C TRP A 334 4.57 9.88 35.16
N PHE A 335 4.58 11.18 34.86
CA PHE A 335 5.68 12.08 35.26
C PHE A 335 5.22 13.16 36.20
N THR A 336 6.14 13.58 37.07
CA THR A 336 5.95 14.62 38.09
C THR A 336 6.59 15.96 37.66
N PHE A 337 6.41 16.34 36.40
CA PHE A 337 6.82 17.68 35.95
C PHE A 337 5.96 18.77 36.56
N THR A 338 6.56 19.90 36.92
CA THR A 338 5.78 21.09 37.33
C THR A 338 5.02 21.66 36.12
N GLU A 339 3.90 22.33 36.35
CA GLU A 339 3.11 22.97 35.30
C GLU A 339 3.98 23.98 34.51
N GLU A 340 4.82 24.75 35.19
CA GLU A 340 5.74 25.71 34.56
C GLU A 340 6.72 25.01 33.59
N THR A 341 7.30 23.87 33.98
CA THR A 341 8.20 23.09 33.14
C THR A 341 7.47 22.51 31.93
N LEU A 342 6.28 21.97 32.12
CA LEU A 342 5.46 21.44 31.03
C LEU A 342 5.06 22.52 30.04
N ASP A 343 4.68 23.70 30.53
CA ASP A 343 4.30 24.83 29.66
C ASP A 343 5.52 25.39 28.92
N GLN A 344 6.71 25.41 29.55
CA GLN A 344 7.94 25.77 28.87
C GLN A 344 8.28 24.78 27.76
N ILE A 345 8.22 23.47 28.00
CA ILE A 345 8.45 22.43 26.99
C ILE A 345 7.46 22.56 25.84
N LYS A 346 6.15 22.73 26.15
CA LYS A 346 5.11 22.94 25.14
C LYS A 346 5.37 24.21 24.31
N SER A 347 5.76 25.30 24.96
CA SER A 347 6.06 26.57 24.31
C SER A 347 7.24 26.43 23.35
N ASP A 348 8.33 25.80 23.79
CA ASP A 348 9.53 25.57 22.98
C ASP A 348 9.21 24.71 21.75
N LEU A 349 8.49 23.61 21.94
CA LEU A 349 8.07 22.75 20.83
C LEU A 349 7.05 23.43 19.88
N LYS A 350 6.15 24.26 20.42
CA LYS A 350 5.18 25.00 19.62
C LYS A 350 5.85 26.11 18.80
N THR A 351 6.79 26.82 19.39
CA THR A 351 7.56 27.89 18.72
C THR A 351 8.38 27.34 17.57
N THR A 352 8.96 26.16 17.73
CA THR A 352 9.66 25.43 16.64
C THR A 352 8.73 24.75 15.67
N GLY A 353 7.40 24.76 15.90
CA GLY A 353 6.41 24.14 15.01
C GLY A 353 6.37 22.62 15.09
N LEU A 354 6.82 22.03 16.21
CA LEU A 354 6.87 20.58 16.44
C LEU A 354 5.61 20.01 17.09
N ILE A 355 4.62 20.85 17.41
CA ILE A 355 3.30 20.41 17.90
C ILE A 355 2.25 20.64 16.83
N GLU A 356 1.53 19.59 16.48
CA GLU A 356 0.42 19.60 15.54
C GLU A 356 -0.80 18.90 16.16
N ARG A 357 -1.96 19.56 16.21
CA ARG A 357 -3.24 18.98 16.68
C ARG A 357 -3.12 18.15 17.97
N ASN A 358 -2.48 18.68 19.00
CA ASN A 358 -2.23 17.99 20.27
C ASN A 358 -1.35 16.73 20.16
N GLN A 359 -0.39 16.76 19.26
CA GLN A 359 0.65 15.73 19.15
C GLN A 359 1.99 16.37 18.85
N VAL A 360 3.05 15.85 19.44
CA VAL A 360 4.42 16.17 19.04
C VAL A 360 4.73 15.41 17.76
N LYS A 361 5.28 16.13 16.76
CA LYS A 361 5.66 15.59 15.46
C LYS A 361 7.10 15.97 15.14
N LEU A 362 8.03 15.06 15.40
CA LEU A 362 9.46 15.25 15.14
C LEU A 362 9.87 14.72 13.77
N ILE A 363 9.20 13.67 13.29
CA ILE A 363 9.55 12.97 12.07
C ILE A 363 8.63 13.39 10.94
N ARG A 364 7.31 13.35 11.19
CA ARG A 364 6.26 13.66 10.19
C ARG A 364 5.67 15.03 10.44
N ASN A 365 6.37 16.07 9.97
CA ASN A 365 5.91 17.45 10.14
C ASN A 365 5.16 17.95 8.90
N LYS A 366 3.89 18.30 9.07
CA LYS A 366 3.02 18.73 7.98
C LYS A 366 3.54 19.99 7.25
N LYS A 367 4.23 20.90 7.95
CA LYS A 367 4.78 22.11 7.31
C LYS A 367 5.88 21.77 6.32
N GLN A 368 6.79 20.83 6.69
CA GLN A 368 7.81 20.34 5.78
C GLN A 368 7.21 19.56 4.62
N ASP A 369 6.21 18.71 4.90
CA ASP A 369 5.52 17.94 3.87
C ASP A 369 4.87 18.86 2.83
N VAL A 370 4.19 19.91 3.28
CA VAL A 370 3.58 20.89 2.38
C VAL A 370 4.63 21.62 1.54
N LEU A 371 5.75 22.03 2.14
CA LEU A 371 6.83 22.72 1.43
C LEU A 371 7.45 21.81 0.36
N LEU A 372 7.72 20.55 0.68
CA LEU A 372 8.26 19.58 -0.28
C LEU A 372 7.26 19.25 -1.39
N ASN A 373 6.00 19.03 -1.05
CA ASN A 373 4.95 18.73 -2.03
C ASN A 373 4.72 19.89 -3.00
N GLN A 374 4.92 21.13 -2.54
CA GLN A 374 4.74 22.36 -3.32
C GLN A 374 6.07 22.96 -3.80
N SER A 375 7.16 22.20 -3.79
CA SER A 375 8.47 22.70 -4.19
C SER A 375 8.53 23.10 -5.67
N LEU A 376 8.96 24.32 -5.95
CA LEU A 376 9.18 24.86 -7.30
C LEU A 376 10.20 24.06 -8.11
N GLY A 377 11.02 23.24 -7.47
CA GLY A 377 11.92 22.30 -8.14
C GLY A 377 11.20 21.33 -9.07
N LYS A 378 9.91 21.05 -8.87
CA LYS A 378 9.08 20.22 -9.75
C LYS A 378 8.86 20.85 -11.13
N LEU A 379 8.97 22.17 -11.28
CA LEU A 379 8.86 22.85 -12.57
C LEU A 379 9.96 22.39 -13.54
N LYS A 380 11.19 22.24 -13.06
CA LYS A 380 12.29 21.70 -13.85
C LYS A 380 12.00 20.26 -14.29
N ALA A 381 11.50 19.43 -13.37
CA ALA A 381 11.16 18.05 -13.64
C ALA A 381 10.15 17.93 -14.80
N ILE A 382 9.09 18.74 -14.76
CA ILE A 382 8.06 18.74 -15.81
C ILE A 382 8.62 19.16 -17.16
N ARG A 383 9.49 20.18 -17.22
CA ARG A 383 10.15 20.59 -18.47
C ARG A 383 11.03 19.48 -19.03
N ASP A 384 11.87 18.87 -18.20
CA ASP A 384 12.79 17.81 -18.63
C ASP A 384 12.00 16.58 -19.16
N ILE A 385 10.89 16.23 -18.50
CA ILE A 385 10.02 15.13 -18.92
C ILE A 385 9.28 15.51 -20.21
N PHE A 386 8.63 16.67 -20.28
CA PHE A 386 7.94 17.13 -21.48
C PHE A 386 8.85 17.12 -22.69
N LYS A 387 10.06 17.68 -22.55
CA LYS A 387 11.09 17.67 -23.60
C LYS A 387 11.43 16.25 -24.06
N ALA A 388 11.61 15.33 -23.13
CA ALA A 388 11.94 13.95 -23.47
C ALA A 388 10.80 13.24 -24.23
N GLU A 389 9.58 13.43 -23.74
CA GLU A 389 8.38 12.81 -24.32
C GLU A 389 8.05 13.36 -25.69
N TYR A 390 8.16 14.70 -25.87
CA TYR A 390 7.96 15.33 -27.17
C TYR A 390 9.05 14.93 -28.19
N GLN A 391 10.30 14.82 -27.77
CA GLN A 391 11.38 14.33 -28.64
C GLN A 391 11.19 12.86 -29.04
N ALA A 392 10.50 12.06 -28.24
CA ALA A 392 10.25 10.66 -28.55
C ALA A 392 9.00 10.43 -29.42
N LEU A 393 7.96 11.24 -29.24
CA LEU A 393 6.64 11.01 -29.82
C LEU A 393 6.21 12.08 -30.84
N GLY A 394 6.82 13.29 -30.82
CA GLY A 394 6.43 14.37 -31.74
C GLY A 394 4.93 14.68 -31.68
N ASP A 395 4.28 14.62 -32.83
CA ASP A 395 2.85 14.91 -32.99
C ASP A 395 1.93 13.83 -32.38
N ASP A 396 2.46 12.64 -32.14
CA ASP A 396 1.74 11.55 -31.48
C ASP A 396 1.66 11.71 -29.96
N LEU A 397 2.33 12.72 -29.38
CA LEU A 397 2.29 12.97 -27.96
C LEU A 397 0.86 13.27 -27.48
N ARG A 398 0.40 12.54 -26.47
CA ARG A 398 -0.83 12.80 -25.71
C ARG A 398 -0.46 12.79 -24.24
N GLN A 399 0.02 13.94 -23.76
CA GLN A 399 0.52 14.08 -22.38
C GLN A 399 -0.53 14.66 -21.46
N LEU A 400 -0.69 14.04 -20.30
CA LEU A 400 -1.53 14.50 -19.22
C LEU A 400 -0.68 14.85 -17.99
N VAL A 401 -0.78 16.08 -17.50
CA VAL A 401 -0.13 16.55 -16.27
C VAL A 401 -1.18 16.77 -15.19
N LEU A 402 -1.09 16.03 -14.10
CA LEU A 402 -2.06 16.08 -13.01
C LEU A 402 -1.48 16.67 -11.72
N THR A 403 -2.21 17.63 -11.15
CA THR A 403 -1.88 18.27 -9.88
C THR A 403 -3.13 18.51 -9.03
N ASP A 404 -2.95 18.76 -7.74
CA ASP A 404 -4.06 19.10 -6.82
C ASP A 404 -4.28 20.62 -6.68
N PHE A 405 -3.42 21.44 -7.28
CA PHE A 405 -3.41 22.89 -7.03
C PHE A 405 -3.82 23.68 -8.26
N ILE A 406 -4.90 24.47 -8.17
CA ILE A 406 -5.33 25.36 -9.25
C ILE A 406 -4.51 26.66 -9.22
N ARG A 407 -4.41 27.33 -8.09
CA ARG A 407 -3.65 28.58 -7.87
C ARG A 407 -3.86 29.63 -8.97
N LYS A 408 -4.92 30.44 -8.83
CA LYS A 408 -5.29 31.49 -9.80
C LYS A 408 -4.38 32.72 -9.74
N ASP A 409 -3.58 32.87 -8.68
CA ASP A 409 -2.73 34.05 -8.44
C ASP A 409 -1.74 34.32 -9.59
N PHE A 410 -1.31 33.28 -10.29
CA PHE A 410 -0.41 33.40 -11.43
C PHE A 410 -1.12 33.75 -12.75
N GLN A 411 -2.44 33.82 -12.81
CA GLN A 411 -3.21 34.05 -14.05
C GLN A 411 -2.85 35.37 -14.76
N SER A 412 -2.59 36.44 -14.00
CA SER A 412 -2.19 37.74 -14.56
C SER A 412 -0.78 37.77 -15.15
N HIS A 413 0.06 36.80 -14.78
CA HIS A 413 1.45 36.70 -15.22
C HIS A 413 1.66 35.68 -16.35
N LEU A 414 0.61 35.03 -16.82
CA LEU A 414 0.70 34.11 -17.95
C LEU A 414 1.13 34.88 -19.21
N GLY A 415 2.17 34.40 -19.90
CA GLY A 415 2.74 35.05 -21.05
C GLY A 415 3.89 36.04 -20.75
N ASP A 416 4.14 36.36 -19.49
CA ASP A 416 5.30 37.14 -19.05
C ASP A 416 6.50 36.19 -18.82
N ASP A 417 7.43 36.15 -19.75
CA ASP A 417 8.60 35.26 -19.71
C ASP A 417 9.56 35.55 -18.53
N LYS A 418 9.44 36.74 -17.91
CA LYS A 418 10.29 37.20 -16.81
C LYS A 418 9.64 37.02 -15.44
N ALA A 419 8.35 36.72 -15.38
CA ALA A 419 7.67 36.56 -14.10
C ALA A 419 8.24 35.36 -13.33
N GLU A 420 8.55 35.59 -12.05
CA GLU A 420 9.03 34.53 -11.15
C GLU A 420 7.89 33.67 -10.68
N PHE A 421 8.14 32.37 -10.58
CA PHE A 421 7.18 31.42 -10.02
C PHE A 421 7.25 31.49 -8.48
N THR A 422 6.16 31.83 -7.86
CA THR A 422 6.05 31.90 -6.39
C THR A 422 5.40 30.65 -5.78
N GLN A 423 4.54 30.00 -6.53
CA GLN A 423 3.78 28.82 -6.06
C GLN A 423 3.55 27.84 -7.20
N LEU A 424 3.46 26.53 -6.85
CA LEU A 424 3.06 25.50 -7.80
C LEU A 424 1.54 25.48 -7.99
N GLY A 425 1.16 25.25 -9.23
CA GLY A 425 -0.23 25.07 -9.64
C GLY A 425 -0.33 24.78 -11.13
N VAL A 426 -1.54 24.52 -11.59
CA VAL A 426 -1.81 24.24 -13.02
C VAL A 426 -1.21 25.30 -13.94
N LEU A 427 -1.33 26.59 -13.57
CA LEU A 427 -0.84 27.71 -14.39
C LEU A 427 0.69 27.83 -14.40
N SER A 428 1.35 27.55 -13.27
CA SER A 428 2.83 27.52 -13.21
C SER A 428 3.40 26.39 -14.06
N TYR A 429 2.74 25.24 -14.12
CA TYR A 429 3.13 24.14 -14.99
C TYR A 429 2.94 24.48 -16.47
N PHE A 430 1.78 25.05 -16.81
CA PHE A 430 1.50 25.53 -18.18
C PHE A 430 2.57 26.52 -18.65
N GLU A 431 2.82 27.55 -17.87
CA GLU A 431 3.79 28.58 -18.21
C GLU A 431 5.22 28.04 -18.29
N SER A 432 5.57 27.08 -17.41
CA SER A 432 6.88 26.43 -17.42
C SER A 432 7.12 25.63 -18.72
N ILE A 433 6.10 24.91 -19.20
CA ILE A 433 6.17 24.18 -20.48
C ILE A 433 6.17 25.17 -21.65
N ARG A 434 5.35 26.23 -21.60
CA ARG A 434 5.30 27.27 -22.63
C ARG A 434 6.69 27.91 -22.82
N ARG A 435 7.37 28.27 -21.74
CA ARG A 435 8.73 28.82 -21.82
C ARG A 435 9.73 27.84 -22.44
N GLU A 436 9.66 26.54 -22.06
CA GLU A 436 10.50 25.50 -22.66
C GLU A 436 10.27 25.38 -24.16
N MET A 437 9.01 25.51 -24.62
CA MET A 437 8.69 25.51 -26.06
C MET A 437 9.29 26.72 -26.78
N LEU A 438 9.25 27.91 -26.18
CA LEU A 438 9.87 29.12 -26.76
C LEU A 438 11.39 28.95 -26.89
N ASP A 439 12.06 28.41 -25.86
CA ASP A 439 13.51 28.18 -25.90
C ASP A 439 13.95 27.24 -27.03
N HIS A 440 13.06 26.35 -27.47
CA HIS A 440 13.33 25.36 -28.51
C HIS A 440 12.61 25.67 -29.84
N SER A 441 11.86 26.76 -29.93
CA SER A 441 11.02 27.11 -31.10
C SER A 441 10.02 26.00 -31.47
N TRP A 442 9.47 25.31 -30.48
CA TRP A 442 8.42 24.30 -30.65
C TRP A 442 7.02 24.92 -30.59
N SER A 443 6.09 24.31 -31.33
CA SER A 443 4.67 24.70 -31.31
C SER A 443 3.83 23.49 -30.96
N VAL A 444 3.67 23.21 -29.66
CA VAL A 444 2.87 22.10 -29.16
C VAL A 444 1.55 22.65 -28.60
N PRO A 445 0.39 22.22 -29.12
CA PRO A 445 -0.89 22.72 -28.64
C PRO A 445 -1.19 22.19 -27.23
N MET A 446 -1.29 23.10 -26.25
CA MET A 446 -1.54 22.78 -24.84
C MET A 446 -2.87 23.34 -24.38
N ALA A 447 -3.52 22.66 -23.42
CA ALA A 447 -4.72 23.13 -22.75
C ALA A 447 -4.59 23.05 -21.25
N VAL A 448 -5.28 23.94 -20.54
CA VAL A 448 -5.56 23.87 -19.12
C VAL A 448 -7.00 23.43 -18.93
N LEU A 449 -7.21 22.43 -18.09
CA LEU A 449 -8.55 21.90 -17.81
C LEU A 449 -8.75 21.71 -16.31
N THR A 450 -9.52 22.61 -15.70
CA THR A 450 -9.89 22.54 -14.28
C THR A 450 -11.39 22.87 -14.13
N GLY A 451 -11.98 22.57 -12.99
CA GLY A 451 -13.40 22.89 -12.73
C GLY A 451 -13.76 24.39 -12.85
N SER A 452 -12.78 25.28 -12.69
CA SER A 452 -13.03 26.75 -12.68
C SER A 452 -12.27 27.54 -13.75
N LEU A 453 -11.40 26.89 -14.51
CA LEU A 453 -10.57 27.55 -15.53
C LEU A 453 -10.25 26.57 -16.68
N VAL A 454 -10.59 26.99 -17.89
CA VAL A 454 -10.26 26.27 -19.11
C VAL A 454 -9.50 27.21 -20.06
N ILE A 455 -8.33 26.78 -20.53
CA ILE A 455 -7.53 27.50 -21.53
C ILE A 455 -7.26 26.54 -22.68
N ILE A 456 -7.45 27.01 -23.92
CA ILE A 456 -7.21 26.21 -25.12
C ILE A 456 -6.28 26.94 -26.08
N PRO A 457 -5.56 26.23 -26.95
CA PRO A 457 -4.87 26.87 -28.08
C PRO A 457 -5.90 27.44 -29.06
N THR A 458 -5.65 28.64 -29.56
CA THR A 458 -6.56 29.33 -30.51
C THR A 458 -6.83 28.51 -31.75
N ALA A 459 -5.86 27.72 -32.20
CA ALA A 459 -6.01 26.81 -33.33
C ALA A 459 -7.10 25.73 -33.10
N ALA A 460 -7.42 25.40 -31.87
CA ALA A 460 -8.48 24.43 -31.55
C ALA A 460 -9.88 25.04 -31.53
N LYS A 461 -10.01 26.38 -31.63
CA LYS A 461 -11.30 27.09 -31.50
C LYS A 461 -12.34 26.62 -32.50
N GLU A 462 -11.99 26.60 -33.80
CA GLU A 462 -12.93 26.20 -34.87
C GLU A 462 -13.39 24.75 -34.71
N SER A 463 -12.51 23.87 -34.25
CA SER A 463 -12.87 22.48 -33.99
C SER A 463 -13.75 22.34 -32.75
N LEU A 464 -13.55 23.15 -31.71
CA LEU A 464 -14.44 23.20 -30.54
C LEU A 464 -15.84 23.70 -30.90
N GLU A 465 -15.95 24.72 -31.76
CA GLU A 465 -17.22 25.26 -32.21
C GLU A 465 -18.03 24.29 -33.09
N LYS A 466 -17.41 23.28 -33.67
CA LYS A 466 -18.11 22.18 -34.35
C LYS A 466 -18.74 21.19 -33.37
N LEU A 467 -18.20 21.08 -32.16
CA LEU A 467 -18.67 20.15 -31.11
C LEU A 467 -19.69 20.80 -30.19
N ILE A 468 -19.51 22.11 -29.89
CA ILE A 468 -20.38 22.87 -29.02
C ILE A 468 -20.85 24.14 -29.80
N PRO A 469 -22.17 24.43 -29.84
CA PRO A 469 -22.68 25.62 -30.52
C PRO A 469 -21.99 26.92 -30.03
N SER A 470 -21.53 27.76 -30.93
CA SER A 470 -20.80 29.01 -30.63
C SER A 470 -21.59 29.95 -29.70
N SER A 471 -22.92 29.87 -29.73
CA SER A 471 -23.78 30.65 -28.84
C SER A 471 -23.66 30.27 -27.36
N ARG A 472 -23.12 29.09 -27.07
CA ARG A 472 -22.89 28.61 -25.69
C ARG A 472 -21.45 28.88 -25.21
N LEU A 473 -20.57 29.32 -26.11
CA LEU A 473 -19.16 29.52 -25.82
C LEU A 473 -18.84 31.01 -25.69
N SER A 474 -18.01 31.35 -24.73
CA SER A 474 -17.40 32.65 -24.58
C SER A 474 -15.90 32.54 -24.48
N TYR A 475 -15.19 33.51 -25.09
CA TYR A 475 -13.73 33.50 -25.18
C TYR A 475 -13.16 34.80 -24.61
N GLU A 476 -12.15 34.68 -23.78
CA GLU A 476 -11.46 35.80 -23.14
C GLU A 476 -9.94 35.63 -23.28
N VAL A 477 -9.23 36.76 -23.30
CA VAL A 477 -7.76 36.78 -23.22
C VAL A 477 -7.30 36.43 -21.81
N VAL A 478 -6.20 35.75 -21.67
CA VAL A 478 -5.67 35.33 -20.37
C VAL A 478 -4.30 35.93 -20.14
N GLY A 479 -4.14 36.72 -19.09
CA GLY A 479 -2.89 37.35 -18.70
C GLY A 479 -2.31 38.20 -19.84
N GLN A 480 -1.07 37.98 -20.19
CA GLN A 480 -0.35 38.63 -21.28
C GLN A 480 -0.20 37.71 -22.53
N LEU A 481 -0.88 36.56 -22.56
CA LEU A 481 -0.88 35.64 -23.70
C LEU A 481 -1.54 36.32 -24.91
N SER A 482 -0.94 36.12 -26.10
CA SER A 482 -1.55 36.61 -27.34
C SER A 482 -2.85 35.86 -27.66
N GLN A 483 -3.85 36.55 -28.17
CA GLN A 483 -5.11 35.95 -28.64
C GLN A 483 -4.90 34.93 -29.74
N ASP A 484 -3.84 35.09 -30.50
CA ASP A 484 -3.51 34.19 -31.61
C ASP A 484 -2.90 32.86 -31.10
N GLN A 485 -2.53 32.80 -29.80
CA GLN A 485 -1.93 31.61 -29.20
C GLN A 485 -2.90 30.86 -28.32
N TYR A 486 -3.53 31.53 -27.33
CA TYR A 486 -4.37 30.89 -26.31
C TYR A 486 -5.57 31.73 -25.94
N LEU A 487 -6.67 31.07 -25.64
CA LEU A 487 -7.93 31.67 -25.20
C LEU A 487 -8.46 30.97 -23.95
N LYS A 488 -8.98 31.73 -23.01
CA LYS A 488 -9.82 31.23 -21.95
C LYS A 488 -11.22 30.97 -22.49
N VAL A 489 -11.77 29.80 -22.17
CA VAL A 489 -13.10 29.37 -22.64
C VAL A 489 -14.02 29.20 -21.44
N SER A 490 -15.24 29.69 -21.59
CA SER A 490 -16.33 29.42 -20.68
C SER A 490 -17.55 28.94 -21.47
N VAL A 491 -18.32 28.02 -20.87
CA VAL A 491 -19.50 27.43 -21.50
C VAL A 491 -20.74 27.80 -20.68
N SER A 492 -21.84 28.18 -21.35
CA SER A 492 -23.14 28.28 -20.73
C SER A 492 -23.86 26.94 -20.71
N GLY A 493 -24.22 26.44 -19.53
CA GLY A 493 -24.84 25.13 -19.33
C GLY A 493 -23.90 24.14 -18.69
N SER A 494 -23.94 22.88 -19.12
CA SER A 494 -23.14 21.79 -18.52
C SER A 494 -21.65 21.93 -18.82
N HIS A 495 -20.83 21.98 -17.77
CA HIS A 495 -19.38 21.92 -17.87
C HIS A 495 -18.90 20.57 -18.44
N HIS A 496 -19.66 19.51 -18.24
CA HIS A 496 -19.40 18.17 -18.77
C HIS A 496 -19.30 18.15 -20.30
N ASP A 497 -20.14 18.92 -21.00
CA ASP A 497 -20.09 19.04 -22.48
C ASP A 497 -18.73 19.57 -22.93
N LEU A 498 -18.19 20.58 -22.22
CA LEU A 498 -16.88 21.16 -22.53
C LEU A 498 -15.75 20.17 -22.28
N VAL A 499 -15.79 19.43 -21.17
CA VAL A 499 -14.80 18.38 -20.86
C VAL A 499 -14.81 17.30 -21.94
N THR A 500 -15.99 16.85 -22.36
CA THR A 500 -16.15 15.84 -23.42
C THR A 500 -15.60 16.34 -24.76
N ALA A 501 -15.95 17.57 -25.16
CA ALA A 501 -15.44 18.14 -26.39
C ALA A 501 -13.91 18.31 -26.39
N LEU A 502 -13.33 18.79 -25.27
CA LEU A 502 -11.88 18.93 -25.15
C LEU A 502 -11.17 17.58 -25.15
N THR A 503 -11.79 16.54 -24.57
CA THR A 503 -11.27 15.19 -24.62
C THR A 503 -11.22 14.67 -26.06
N GLN A 504 -12.25 14.95 -26.86
CA GLN A 504 -12.27 14.60 -28.28
C GLN A 504 -11.18 15.35 -29.04
N LEU A 505 -11.00 16.67 -28.84
CA LEU A 505 -9.91 17.44 -29.46
C LEU A 505 -8.52 16.94 -29.06
N PHE A 506 -8.38 16.42 -27.83
CA PHE A 506 -7.14 15.79 -27.35
C PHE A 506 -6.89 14.45 -28.07
N GLN A 507 -7.92 13.66 -28.28
CA GLN A 507 -7.81 12.41 -29.04
C GLN A 507 -7.44 12.68 -30.50
N GLU A 508 -8.07 13.66 -31.13
CA GLU A 508 -7.85 14.04 -32.54
C GLU A 508 -6.51 14.79 -32.77
N GLY A 509 -5.80 15.21 -31.68
CA GLY A 509 -4.49 15.88 -31.78
C GLY A 509 -4.51 17.39 -31.87
N TYR A 510 -5.67 18.03 -31.88
CA TYR A 510 -5.77 19.49 -31.77
C TYR A 510 -5.25 20.02 -30.43
N ILE A 511 -5.16 19.16 -29.46
CA ILE A 511 -4.50 19.37 -28.16
C ILE A 511 -3.57 18.18 -27.94
N GLN A 512 -2.31 18.44 -27.58
CA GLN A 512 -1.32 17.40 -27.31
C GLN A 512 -0.97 17.28 -25.84
N VAL A 513 -1.11 18.37 -25.07
CA VAL A 513 -0.82 18.38 -23.64
C VAL A 513 -2.01 18.96 -22.88
N ILE A 514 -2.54 18.22 -21.92
CA ILE A 514 -3.55 18.72 -20.99
C ILE A 514 -2.91 18.83 -19.59
N ILE A 515 -3.06 20.00 -18.98
CA ILE A 515 -2.64 20.23 -17.59
C ILE A 515 -3.91 20.48 -16.76
N GLY A 516 -4.17 19.63 -15.80
CA GLY A 516 -5.42 19.70 -15.07
C GLY A 516 -5.36 19.21 -13.63
N THR A 517 -6.51 19.30 -12.97
CA THR A 517 -6.65 18.85 -11.60
C THR A 517 -7.10 17.40 -11.54
N LYS A 518 -6.65 16.68 -10.52
CA LYS A 518 -7.05 15.29 -10.28
C LYS A 518 -8.55 15.15 -10.05
N SER A 519 -9.20 16.13 -9.42
CA SER A 519 -10.63 16.07 -9.16
C SER A 519 -11.46 16.01 -10.44
N LEU A 520 -11.15 16.85 -11.42
CA LEU A 520 -11.91 16.91 -12.67
C LEU A 520 -11.59 15.76 -13.62
N LEU A 521 -10.32 15.40 -13.73
CA LEU A 521 -9.85 14.35 -14.64
C LEU A 521 -9.77 12.99 -13.94
N GLY A 522 -10.23 12.92 -12.69
CA GLY A 522 -10.16 11.75 -11.82
C GLY A 522 -11.27 10.74 -12.06
N GLU A 523 -12.48 11.04 -11.71
CA GLU A 523 -13.61 10.11 -11.77
C GLU A 523 -14.43 10.31 -13.04
N GLY A 524 -14.72 9.22 -13.76
CA GLY A 524 -15.57 9.26 -14.95
C GLY A 524 -14.93 9.78 -16.25
N TRP A 525 -13.80 10.49 -16.22
CA TRP A 525 -13.11 10.94 -17.42
C TRP A 525 -12.41 9.78 -18.15
N ASP A 526 -12.53 9.69 -19.48
CA ASP A 526 -11.92 8.63 -20.28
C ASP A 526 -11.20 9.19 -21.51
N ALA A 527 -9.88 8.99 -21.56
CA ALA A 527 -9.03 9.34 -22.69
C ALA A 527 -7.99 8.25 -22.93
N PRO A 528 -8.35 7.20 -23.68
CA PRO A 528 -7.44 6.07 -23.96
C PRO A 528 -6.22 6.47 -24.81
N CYS A 529 -6.24 7.65 -25.41
CA CYS A 529 -5.10 8.18 -26.20
C CYS A 529 -3.89 8.57 -25.34
N VAL A 530 -4.03 8.79 -24.02
CA VAL A 530 -2.94 9.21 -23.13
C VAL A 530 -1.77 8.24 -23.22
N ASN A 531 -0.60 8.73 -23.63
CA ASN A 531 0.64 7.95 -23.77
C ASN A 531 1.80 8.46 -22.89
N SER A 532 1.58 9.59 -22.21
CA SER A 532 2.46 10.14 -21.17
C SER A 532 1.63 10.74 -20.05
N LEU A 533 1.80 10.23 -18.84
CA LEU A 533 1.10 10.72 -17.64
C LEU A 533 2.13 11.22 -16.63
N ILE A 534 1.99 12.48 -16.20
CA ILE A 534 2.81 13.07 -15.13
C ILE A 534 1.95 13.26 -13.88
N LEU A 535 2.28 12.56 -12.82
CA LEU A 535 1.72 12.74 -11.49
C LEU A 535 2.58 13.76 -10.72
N ALA A 536 2.23 15.03 -10.82
CA ALA A 536 3.03 16.14 -10.27
C ALA A 536 2.85 16.33 -8.76
N SER A 537 1.76 15.82 -8.18
CA SER A 537 1.51 15.80 -6.75
C SER A 537 1.01 14.43 -6.29
N PHE A 538 1.46 14.02 -5.10
CA PHE A 538 1.06 12.76 -4.46
C PHE A 538 -0.05 12.93 -3.41
N VAL A 539 -0.56 14.14 -3.23
CA VAL A 539 -1.68 14.39 -2.32
C VAL A 539 -2.92 13.70 -2.87
N GLY A 540 -3.43 12.74 -2.16
CA GLY A 540 -4.59 11.94 -2.55
C GLY A 540 -4.46 10.46 -2.22
N SER A 541 -5.55 9.71 -2.32
CA SER A 541 -5.58 8.29 -2.01
C SER A 541 -4.78 7.47 -3.04
N PHE A 542 -4.30 6.30 -2.61
CA PHE A 542 -3.75 5.24 -3.47
C PHE A 542 -4.65 4.96 -4.68
N MET A 543 -5.91 4.93 -4.43
CA MET A 543 -7.00 4.72 -5.34
C MET A 543 -6.99 5.70 -6.52
N LEU A 544 -6.94 7.00 -6.24
CA LEU A 544 -6.97 8.02 -7.28
C LEU A 544 -5.73 7.90 -8.20
N SER A 545 -4.56 7.65 -7.61
CA SER A 545 -3.33 7.42 -8.38
C SER A 545 -3.44 6.18 -9.28
N ASN A 546 -4.06 5.10 -8.81
CA ASN A 546 -4.23 3.88 -9.59
C ASN A 546 -5.29 4.04 -10.69
N GLN A 547 -6.35 4.78 -10.43
CA GLN A 547 -7.35 5.11 -11.46
C GLN A 547 -6.72 5.94 -12.59
N MET A 548 -5.88 6.96 -12.24
CA MET A 548 -5.18 7.76 -13.23
C MET A 548 -4.21 6.93 -14.06
N ARG A 549 -3.39 6.13 -13.38
CA ARG A 549 -2.49 5.18 -14.02
C ARG A 549 -3.26 4.24 -14.96
N GLY A 550 -4.37 3.68 -14.47
CA GLY A 550 -5.23 2.76 -15.23
C GLY A 550 -5.80 3.36 -16.51
N ARG A 551 -5.98 4.69 -16.60
CA ARG A 551 -6.42 5.37 -17.82
C ARG A 551 -5.32 5.51 -18.84
N ALA A 552 -4.14 5.92 -18.38
CA ALA A 552 -2.97 6.05 -19.26
C ALA A 552 -2.57 4.74 -19.93
N ILE A 553 -2.81 3.60 -19.28
CA ILE A 553 -2.42 2.28 -19.81
C ILE A 553 -3.50 1.59 -20.65
N ARG A 554 -4.67 2.20 -20.89
CA ARG A 554 -5.70 1.64 -21.77
C ARG A 554 -5.20 1.54 -23.21
N ILE A 555 -5.70 0.56 -23.95
CA ILE A 555 -5.51 0.49 -25.40
C ILE A 555 -6.29 1.62 -26.06
N TRP A 556 -5.72 2.15 -27.12
CA TRP A 556 -6.37 3.11 -27.98
C TRP A 556 -6.59 2.47 -29.35
N ASN A 557 -7.84 2.37 -29.80
CA ASN A 557 -8.20 1.67 -31.03
C ASN A 557 -7.57 2.31 -32.27
N ASP A 558 -7.41 3.64 -32.26
CA ASP A 558 -6.80 4.36 -33.41
C ASP A 558 -5.26 4.19 -33.45
N ASN A 559 -4.64 3.76 -32.33
CA ASN A 559 -3.23 3.41 -32.25
C ASN A 559 -3.04 2.16 -31.35
N PRO A 560 -3.23 0.96 -31.93
CA PRO A 560 -3.05 -0.30 -31.18
C PRO A 560 -1.63 -0.53 -30.67
N ASP A 561 -0.64 0.12 -31.32
CA ASP A 561 0.77 0.02 -30.95
C ASP A 561 1.21 0.99 -29.84
N LYS A 562 0.26 1.70 -29.26
CA LYS A 562 0.50 2.64 -28.17
C LYS A 562 1.30 2.00 -27.04
N THR A 563 2.25 2.75 -26.50
CA THR A 563 2.91 2.51 -25.20
C THR A 563 2.68 3.69 -24.29
N SER A 564 2.79 3.51 -22.97
CA SER A 564 2.56 4.59 -22.03
C SER A 564 3.65 4.72 -20.98
N ASN A 565 4.09 5.95 -20.71
CA ASN A 565 4.99 6.29 -19.61
C ASN A 565 4.22 6.98 -18.49
N ILE A 566 4.47 6.55 -17.26
CA ILE A 566 3.85 7.10 -16.07
C ILE A 566 4.94 7.67 -15.17
N TRP A 567 4.93 8.98 -15.01
CA TRP A 567 5.96 9.72 -14.28
C TRP A 567 5.47 10.09 -12.88
N HIS A 568 6.27 9.72 -11.88
CA HIS A 568 6.07 10.07 -10.47
C HIS A 568 7.10 11.13 -10.07
N LEU A 569 6.65 12.34 -9.75
CA LEU A 569 7.54 13.43 -9.32
C LEU A 569 7.71 13.40 -7.81
N ILE A 570 8.95 13.29 -7.34
CA ILE A 570 9.30 13.19 -5.93
C ILE A 570 10.25 14.31 -5.56
N SER A 571 9.88 15.12 -4.57
CA SER A 571 10.78 16.12 -3.99
C SER A 571 11.60 15.50 -2.86
N ILE A 572 12.91 15.70 -2.86
CA ILE A 572 13.84 15.13 -1.88
C ILE A 572 14.35 16.21 -0.94
N ASN A 573 14.26 15.94 0.37
CA ASN A 573 14.87 16.74 1.43
C ASN A 573 16.22 16.15 1.84
N PHE A 574 17.30 16.92 1.70
CA PHE A 574 18.63 16.52 2.14
C PHE A 574 19.01 17.06 3.53
N SER A 575 18.19 17.95 4.11
CA SER A 575 18.52 18.63 5.38
C SER A 575 18.53 17.69 6.58
N SER A 576 17.66 16.67 6.58
CA SER A 576 17.54 15.68 7.66
C SER A 576 18.79 14.80 7.83
N ARG A 577 19.61 14.67 6.79
CA ARG A 577 20.78 13.79 6.76
C ARG A 577 21.90 14.22 7.72
N HIS A 578 22.04 15.52 7.97
CA HIS A 578 23.14 16.08 8.76
C HIS A 578 23.10 15.66 10.24
N TRP A 579 21.94 15.33 10.77
CA TRP A 579 21.79 14.90 12.17
C TRP A 579 22.33 13.49 12.41
N TYR A 580 22.11 12.56 11.50
CA TYR A 580 22.63 11.18 11.60
C TYR A 580 24.15 11.14 11.47
N GLU A 581 24.73 12.02 10.67
CA GLU A 581 26.19 12.14 10.52
C GLU A 581 26.88 12.68 11.79
N THR A 582 26.21 13.53 12.57
CA THR A 582 26.77 14.13 13.80
C THR A 582 26.73 13.18 15.01
N GLN A 583 25.90 12.11 14.97
CA GLN A 583 25.76 11.16 16.08
C GLN A 583 26.73 9.95 16.02
N ASN A 584 27.71 9.95 15.10
CA ASN A 584 28.62 8.79 14.86
C ASN A 584 27.93 7.43 14.72
N ILE A 585 26.72 7.43 14.21
CA ILE A 585 26.01 6.21 13.88
C ILE A 585 26.63 5.73 12.56
N GLU A 586 27.69 4.95 12.65
CA GLU A 586 28.15 4.08 11.58
C GLU A 586 27.12 2.96 11.33
N GLU A 587 25.89 3.32 11.04
CA GLU A 587 25.01 2.38 10.38
C GLU A 587 25.48 2.28 8.94
N LYS A 588 26.12 1.17 8.64
CA LYS A 588 26.29 0.70 7.27
C LYS A 588 24.96 0.87 6.57
N TYR A 589 24.92 1.69 5.53
CA TYR A 589 23.80 1.94 4.64
C TYR A 589 23.34 0.67 3.91
N ALA A 590 22.97 -0.36 4.65
CA ALA A 590 22.55 -1.61 4.03
C ALA A 590 21.07 -1.62 3.70
N GLU A 591 20.19 -0.91 4.43
CA GLU A 591 18.76 -0.89 4.15
C GLU A 591 18.15 0.42 4.63
N ILE A 592 17.60 1.21 3.70
CA ILE A 592 16.76 2.37 4.02
C ILE A 592 15.43 1.80 4.51
N ASN A 593 15.16 1.89 5.82
CA ASN A 593 13.86 1.50 6.36
C ASN A 593 12.76 2.51 5.97
N GLU A 594 11.50 2.17 6.17
CA GLU A 594 10.37 3.02 5.78
C GLU A 594 10.41 4.41 6.45
N LEU A 595 10.94 4.50 7.66
CA LEU A 595 11.10 5.76 8.38
C LEU A 595 12.13 6.68 7.71
N GLN A 596 13.26 6.13 7.27
CA GLN A 596 14.29 6.87 6.55
C GLN A 596 13.82 7.36 5.19
N LEU A 597 13.02 6.57 4.48
CA LEU A 597 12.38 7.01 3.23
C LEU A 597 11.46 8.21 3.47
N TYR A 598 10.68 8.17 4.54
CA TYR A 598 9.80 9.29 4.88
C TYR A 598 10.55 10.56 5.21
N GLU A 599 11.66 10.46 5.96
CA GLU A 599 12.51 11.62 6.29
C GLU A 599 13.11 12.27 5.05
N LEU A 600 13.45 11.47 4.04
CA LEU A 600 13.94 11.97 2.76
C LEU A 600 12.85 12.63 1.93
N SER A 601 11.66 12.01 1.90
CA SER A 601 10.53 12.50 1.14
C SER A 601 9.24 11.76 1.54
N PRO A 602 8.18 12.49 1.97
CA PRO A 602 6.87 11.89 2.18
C PRO A 602 6.30 11.29 0.89
N ASP A 603 6.58 11.90 -0.28
CA ASP A 603 6.18 11.39 -1.59
C ASP A 603 6.85 10.04 -1.89
N LEU A 604 8.14 9.88 -1.51
CA LEU A 604 8.89 8.64 -1.74
C LEU A 604 8.38 7.49 -0.87
N ASP A 605 8.10 7.74 0.40
CA ASP A 605 7.52 6.76 1.31
C ASP A 605 6.12 6.32 0.81
N LEU A 606 5.29 7.28 0.40
CA LEU A 606 3.99 7.00 -0.15
C LEU A 606 4.07 6.19 -1.45
N LEU A 607 5.01 6.54 -2.34
CA LEU A 607 5.25 5.79 -3.56
C LEU A 607 5.72 4.35 -3.25
N ASN A 608 6.63 4.17 -2.28
CA ASN A 608 7.10 2.86 -1.87
C ASN A 608 5.94 1.95 -1.42
N ARG A 609 5.05 2.46 -0.58
CA ARG A 609 3.85 1.71 -0.15
C ARG A 609 2.94 1.34 -1.34
N ARG A 610 2.75 2.26 -2.28
CA ARG A 610 1.93 2.03 -3.48
C ARG A 610 2.55 1.03 -4.44
N MET A 611 3.86 1.12 -4.67
CA MET A 611 4.56 0.21 -5.58
C MET A 611 4.52 -1.24 -5.10
N LYS A 612 4.45 -1.52 -3.80
CA LYS A 612 4.25 -2.88 -3.26
C LYS A 612 2.99 -3.57 -3.81
N GLN A 613 2.01 -2.79 -4.27
CA GLN A 613 0.75 -3.29 -4.82
C GLN A 613 0.70 -3.31 -6.35
N PHE A 614 1.65 -2.65 -7.02
CA PHE A 614 1.66 -2.57 -8.48
C PHE A 614 2.64 -3.57 -9.08
N LEU A 615 2.09 -4.48 -9.88
CA LEU A 615 2.88 -5.32 -10.76
C LEU A 615 3.27 -4.53 -12.01
N GLY A 616 4.52 -4.59 -12.37
CA GLY A 616 5.04 -3.93 -13.56
C GLY A 616 6.41 -4.45 -13.97
N LEU A 617 6.87 -4.03 -15.13
CA LEU A 617 8.13 -4.45 -15.71
C LEU A 617 9.31 -3.91 -14.88
N HIS A 618 10.32 -4.74 -14.65
CA HIS A 618 11.59 -4.33 -14.04
C HIS A 618 12.39 -3.45 -15.02
N TYR A 619 13.19 -2.46 -14.52
CA TYR A 619 13.90 -1.50 -15.39
C TYR A 619 14.94 -2.13 -16.31
N SER A 620 15.69 -3.11 -15.85
CA SER A 620 16.78 -3.75 -16.62
C SER A 620 16.53 -5.24 -16.89
N GLU A 621 15.79 -5.93 -16.03
CA GLU A 621 15.51 -7.35 -16.15
C GLU A 621 14.20 -7.59 -16.92
N GLN A 622 14.08 -8.76 -17.55
CA GLN A 622 12.86 -9.17 -18.25
C GLN A 622 11.90 -9.87 -17.29
N THR A 623 11.68 -9.26 -16.09
CA THR A 623 10.82 -9.77 -15.04
C THR A 623 9.68 -8.81 -14.76
N ILE A 624 8.58 -9.35 -14.23
CA ILE A 624 7.42 -8.58 -13.80
C ILE A 624 7.33 -8.75 -12.27
N GLU A 625 7.49 -7.65 -11.56
CA GLU A 625 7.57 -7.63 -10.09
C GLU A 625 6.73 -6.50 -9.50
N SER A 626 6.42 -6.58 -8.20
CA SER A 626 5.88 -5.46 -7.42
C SER A 626 7.00 -4.79 -6.61
N GLY A 627 6.73 -3.62 -6.04
CA GLY A 627 7.66 -2.92 -5.17
C GLY A 627 8.59 -1.94 -5.90
N MET A 628 9.36 -1.21 -5.09
CA MET A 628 10.35 -0.24 -5.59
C MET A 628 11.60 -0.92 -6.16
N GLU A 629 11.81 -2.18 -5.86
CA GLU A 629 12.97 -2.96 -6.30
C GLU A 629 13.04 -3.04 -7.81
N ARG A 630 11.89 -3.19 -8.48
CA ARG A 630 11.80 -3.18 -9.95
C ARG A 630 12.26 -1.86 -10.59
N LEU A 631 12.37 -0.78 -9.79
CA LEU A 631 12.86 0.54 -10.19
C LEU A 631 14.36 0.72 -9.91
N GLU A 632 15.06 -0.32 -9.45
CA GLU A 632 16.51 -0.37 -9.18
C GLU A 632 17.01 0.62 -8.12
N PHE A 633 16.20 0.92 -7.10
CA PHE A 633 16.61 1.82 -6.02
C PHE A 633 17.46 1.15 -4.91
N ASN A 634 17.59 -0.18 -4.89
CA ASN A 634 18.20 -0.94 -3.81
C ASN A 634 19.68 -0.64 -3.54
N ASN A 635 20.41 -0.08 -4.52
CA ASN A 635 21.81 0.30 -4.37
C ASN A 635 22.03 1.81 -4.56
N LEU A 636 20.95 2.59 -4.53
CA LEU A 636 21.02 4.02 -4.81
C LEU A 636 21.57 4.78 -3.61
N LYS A 637 22.68 5.49 -3.82
CA LYS A 637 23.13 6.48 -2.85
C LYS A 637 22.23 7.71 -2.97
N PHE A 638 21.43 7.98 -1.94
CA PHE A 638 20.56 9.15 -1.90
C PHE A 638 21.39 10.43 -1.66
N ASN A 639 22.15 10.83 -2.66
CA ASN A 639 22.80 12.14 -2.74
C ASN A 639 22.43 12.80 -4.07
N ARG A 640 22.52 14.13 -4.12
CA ARG A 640 22.10 14.93 -5.27
C ARG A 640 22.70 14.46 -6.59
N LYS A 641 24.00 14.20 -6.62
CA LYS A 641 24.74 13.79 -7.83
C LYS A 641 24.24 12.43 -8.37
N SER A 642 24.02 11.47 -7.46
CA SER A 642 23.52 10.14 -7.86
C SER A 642 22.09 10.20 -8.37
N LEU A 643 21.23 11.00 -7.72
CA LEU A 643 19.83 11.18 -8.13
C LEU A 643 19.72 11.96 -9.45
N GLU A 644 20.57 12.97 -9.68
CA GLU A 644 20.64 13.67 -10.98
C GLU A 644 21.07 12.72 -12.11
N LYS A 645 22.05 11.84 -11.84
CA LYS A 645 22.46 10.81 -12.81
C LYS A 645 21.32 9.81 -13.09
N LEU A 646 20.60 9.42 -12.04
CA LEU A 646 19.43 8.55 -12.19
C LEU A 646 18.35 9.21 -13.04
N ASN A 647 18.00 10.48 -12.77
CA ASN A 647 17.05 11.24 -13.58
C ASN A 647 17.45 11.25 -15.06
N GLN A 648 18.74 11.51 -15.35
CA GLN A 648 19.24 11.51 -16.74
C GLN A 648 19.09 10.13 -17.41
N ASN A 649 19.39 9.05 -16.68
CA ASN A 649 19.23 7.69 -17.18
C ASN A 649 17.75 7.36 -17.43
N THR A 650 16.89 7.68 -16.47
CA THR A 650 15.44 7.47 -16.56
C THR A 650 14.83 8.21 -17.76
N VAL A 651 15.21 9.50 -17.95
CA VAL A 651 14.79 10.30 -19.09
C VAL A 651 15.30 9.71 -20.42
N ARG A 652 16.51 9.17 -20.45
CA ARG A 652 17.04 8.53 -21.65
C ARG A 652 16.28 7.24 -21.99
N GLN A 653 16.00 6.40 -20.98
CA GLN A 653 15.25 5.15 -21.17
C GLN A 653 13.81 5.41 -21.63
N SER A 654 13.15 6.43 -21.09
CA SER A 654 11.75 6.75 -21.42
C SER A 654 11.52 7.08 -22.90
N LYS A 655 12.57 7.54 -23.62
CA LYS A 655 12.48 7.84 -25.05
C LYS A 655 12.38 6.61 -25.93
N ASN A 656 12.88 5.46 -25.48
CA ASN A 656 12.90 4.23 -26.27
C ASN A 656 11.61 3.43 -26.10
N ARG A 657 10.57 3.85 -26.81
CA ARG A 657 9.23 3.25 -26.74
C ARG A 657 9.19 1.85 -27.34
N GLN A 658 10.00 1.58 -28.36
CA GLN A 658 10.08 0.25 -28.95
C GLN A 658 10.73 -0.77 -28.01
N GLU A 659 11.82 -0.39 -27.34
CA GLU A 659 12.45 -1.24 -26.33
C GLU A 659 11.50 -1.61 -25.19
N LEU A 660 10.66 -0.66 -24.74
CA LEU A 660 9.63 -0.92 -23.75
C LEU A 660 8.64 -2.00 -24.21
N LYS A 661 8.21 -1.92 -25.47
CA LYS A 661 7.31 -2.90 -26.08
C LYS A 661 7.97 -4.27 -26.17
N ASP A 662 9.20 -4.32 -26.65
CA ASP A 662 9.98 -5.56 -26.82
C ASP A 662 10.21 -6.24 -25.46
N ARG A 663 10.51 -5.48 -24.42
CA ARG A 663 10.70 -6.00 -23.05
C ARG A 663 9.42 -6.61 -22.48
N TRP A 664 8.25 -5.98 -22.68
CA TRP A 664 6.98 -6.58 -22.31
C TRP A 664 6.72 -7.87 -23.07
N GLN A 665 6.97 -7.92 -24.38
CA GLN A 665 6.82 -9.10 -25.21
C GLN A 665 7.74 -10.25 -24.78
N GLN A 666 8.94 -9.94 -24.29
CA GLN A 666 9.91 -10.92 -23.79
C GLN A 666 9.55 -11.41 -22.38
N ALA A 667 9.00 -10.53 -21.53
CA ALA A 667 8.64 -10.90 -20.16
C ALA A 667 7.35 -11.74 -20.08
N LEU A 668 6.35 -11.47 -20.91
CA LEU A 668 5.06 -12.13 -20.86
C LEU A 668 5.08 -13.63 -21.21
N PRO A 669 5.82 -14.15 -22.20
CA PRO A 669 5.87 -15.58 -22.50
C PRO A 669 6.51 -16.41 -21.40
N LEU A 670 7.37 -15.80 -20.58
CA LEU A 670 7.96 -16.50 -19.43
C LEU A 670 6.91 -16.85 -18.35
N TYR A 671 5.71 -16.32 -18.49
CA TYR A 671 4.59 -16.45 -17.58
C TYR A 671 3.37 -17.05 -18.29
N GLU A 672 3.50 -18.21 -18.96
CA GLU A 672 2.39 -18.88 -19.64
C GLU A 672 1.26 -19.23 -18.69
N ASP A 673 1.58 -19.60 -17.44
CA ASP A 673 0.64 -19.74 -16.34
C ASP A 673 1.03 -18.77 -15.22
N ILE A 674 0.49 -17.56 -15.26
CA ILE A 674 0.76 -16.54 -14.25
C ILE A 674 0.02 -16.91 -12.97
N GLU A 675 0.75 -17.21 -11.92
CA GLU A 675 0.24 -17.34 -10.57
C GLU A 675 0.67 -16.14 -9.73
N VAL A 676 -0.30 -15.37 -9.23
CA VAL A 676 -0.01 -14.31 -8.26
C VAL A 676 0.16 -14.96 -6.88
N THR A 677 1.26 -14.67 -6.23
CA THR A 677 1.55 -15.17 -4.88
C THR A 677 1.74 -14.01 -3.91
N ASN A 678 1.34 -14.23 -2.66
CA ASN A 678 1.67 -13.35 -1.56
C ASN A 678 2.92 -13.91 -0.88
N GLU A 679 4.09 -13.35 -1.18
CA GLU A 679 5.33 -13.70 -0.50
C GLU A 679 5.43 -12.96 0.82
N VAL A 680 5.86 -13.67 1.86
CA VAL A 680 6.22 -13.10 3.15
C VAL A 680 7.72 -13.24 3.33
N ASP A 681 8.41 -12.10 3.32
CA ASP A 681 9.84 -12.05 3.63
C ASP A 681 10.01 -12.10 5.14
N VAL A 682 10.80 -13.05 5.62
CA VAL A 682 11.09 -13.25 7.05
C VAL A 682 12.58 -13.07 7.28
N ASP A 683 12.95 -12.16 8.20
CA ASP A 683 14.35 -11.96 8.58
C ASP A 683 14.93 -13.25 9.19
N LYS A 684 16.09 -13.67 8.68
CA LYS A 684 16.79 -14.90 9.08
C LYS A 684 17.07 -14.97 10.58
N HIS A 685 17.26 -13.83 11.26
CA HIS A 685 17.57 -13.77 12.68
C HIS A 685 16.35 -14.06 13.56
N PHE A 686 15.14 -13.94 13.03
CA PHE A 686 13.90 -14.20 13.78
C PHE A 686 13.34 -15.60 13.58
N ILE A 687 13.94 -16.42 12.73
CA ILE A 687 13.51 -17.81 12.54
C ILE A 687 14.02 -18.65 13.70
N PRO A 688 13.14 -19.23 14.55
CA PRO A 688 13.53 -19.90 15.79
C PRO A 688 14.54 -21.04 15.59
N MET A 689 15.43 -21.17 16.57
CA MET A 689 16.45 -22.24 16.60
C MET A 689 16.14 -23.32 17.68
N ALA A 690 14.87 -23.54 18.00
CA ALA A 690 14.46 -24.30 19.18
C ALA A 690 15.16 -25.65 19.35
N TYR A 691 15.37 -26.42 18.27
CA TYR A 691 16.06 -27.72 18.34
C TYR A 691 17.58 -27.68 18.10
N LEU A 692 18.13 -26.56 17.69
CA LEU A 692 19.54 -26.50 17.27
C LEU A 692 20.48 -26.85 18.41
N ASN A 693 20.24 -26.34 19.61
CA ASN A 693 21.09 -26.59 20.77
C ASN A 693 20.99 -28.02 21.27
N ASP A 694 19.82 -28.66 21.22
CA ASP A 694 19.63 -30.05 21.60
C ASP A 694 20.34 -30.97 20.60
N TRP A 695 20.20 -30.71 19.30
CA TRP A 695 20.91 -31.44 18.27
C TRP A 695 22.44 -31.22 18.32
N LYS A 696 22.90 -30.02 18.66
CA LYS A 696 24.33 -29.75 18.89
C LYS A 696 24.90 -30.57 20.04
N LYS A 697 24.18 -30.67 21.17
CA LYS A 697 24.60 -31.51 22.29
C LYS A 697 24.64 -32.97 21.93
N VAL A 698 23.59 -33.47 21.27
CA VAL A 698 23.54 -34.86 20.79
C VAL A 698 24.68 -35.14 19.82
N LEU A 699 24.96 -34.21 18.89
CA LEU A 699 26.07 -34.34 17.94
C LEU A 699 27.43 -34.41 18.66
N LEU A 700 27.67 -33.51 19.64
CA LEU A 700 28.93 -33.53 20.40
C LEU A 700 29.09 -34.79 21.22
N LEU A 701 28.04 -35.30 21.91
CA LEU A 701 28.08 -36.52 22.67
C LEU A 701 28.36 -37.74 21.75
N PHE A 702 27.71 -37.77 20.60
CA PHE A 702 27.89 -38.86 19.63
C PHE A 702 29.26 -38.81 18.97
N GLN A 703 29.79 -37.62 18.65
CA GLN A 703 31.18 -37.47 18.17
C GLN A 703 32.18 -37.94 19.22
N ALA A 704 32.01 -37.54 20.48
CA ALA A 704 32.86 -37.99 21.58
C ALA A 704 32.83 -39.52 21.73
N PHE A 705 31.64 -40.14 21.64
CA PHE A 705 31.47 -41.59 21.69
C PHE A 705 32.21 -42.29 20.53
N VAL A 706 32.01 -41.85 19.28
CA VAL A 706 32.67 -42.43 18.10
C VAL A 706 34.19 -42.31 18.19
N VAL A 707 34.69 -41.11 18.57
CA VAL A 707 36.14 -40.87 18.75
C VAL A 707 36.71 -41.78 19.83
N THR A 708 36.09 -41.84 21.03
CA THR A 708 36.57 -42.69 22.15
C THR A 708 36.56 -44.14 21.76
N TYR A 709 35.49 -44.61 21.10
CA TYR A 709 35.38 -46.00 20.63
C TYR A 709 36.43 -46.34 19.58
N THR A 710 36.72 -45.43 18.62
CA THR A 710 37.74 -45.58 17.59
C THR A 710 39.14 -45.66 18.24
N ILE A 711 39.45 -44.80 19.23
CA ILE A 711 40.72 -44.81 19.96
C ILE A 711 40.90 -46.15 20.71
N PHE A 712 39.82 -46.63 21.37
CA PHE A 712 39.84 -47.92 22.09
C PHE A 712 40.06 -49.09 21.16
N ASP A 713 39.43 -49.11 20.02
CA ASP A 713 39.58 -50.19 19.02
C ASP A 713 40.93 -50.13 18.30
N ALA A 714 41.46 -48.96 18.03
CA ALA A 714 42.84 -48.79 17.53
C ALA A 714 43.85 -49.21 18.55
N GLY A 715 43.63 -48.95 19.84
CA GLY A 715 44.48 -49.47 20.94
C GLY A 715 44.52 -50.98 21.04
N LYS A 716 43.38 -51.61 20.82
CA LYS A 716 43.32 -53.13 20.75
C LYS A 716 44.10 -53.70 19.57
N TYR A 717 44.00 -53.04 18.38
CA TYR A 717 44.71 -53.43 17.19
C TYR A 717 46.24 -53.30 17.36
N LEU A 718 46.70 -52.21 17.99
CA LEU A 718 48.10 -51.98 18.30
C LEU A 718 48.65 -52.98 19.33
N LEU A 719 47.81 -53.59 20.16
CA LEU A 719 48.14 -54.66 21.11
C LEU A 719 48.05 -56.05 20.48
N GLY A 720 47.98 -56.20 19.16
CA GLY A 720 48.00 -57.46 18.45
C GLY A 720 46.72 -58.29 18.54
N ARG A 721 45.61 -57.73 18.96
CA ARG A 721 44.29 -58.36 19.00
C ARG A 721 43.52 -58.12 17.72
N ALA A 722 43.03 -59.16 17.07
CA ALA A 722 42.25 -59.07 15.86
C ALA A 722 40.92 -58.36 16.15
N LEU A 723 40.53 -57.39 15.25
CA LEU A 723 39.23 -56.78 15.27
C LEU A 723 38.13 -57.84 15.06
N SER A 724 37.20 -57.90 16.00
CA SER A 724 36.04 -58.77 15.83
C SER A 724 35.05 -58.17 14.88
N ASN A 725 34.37 -58.99 14.04
CA ASN A 725 33.30 -58.50 13.16
C ASN A 725 32.20 -57.75 13.91
N PHE A 726 31.99 -58.06 15.19
CA PHE A 726 31.04 -57.34 16.04
C PHE A 726 31.50 -55.94 16.32
N ASN A 727 32.76 -55.64 16.61
CA ASN A 727 33.27 -54.28 16.84
C ASN A 727 33.24 -53.44 15.58
N LEU A 728 33.53 -54.00 14.42
CA LEU A 728 33.43 -53.36 13.12
C LEU A 728 31.99 -52.96 12.81
N SER A 729 31.04 -53.86 13.10
CA SER A 729 29.61 -53.56 12.93
C SER A 729 29.12 -52.42 13.83
N ILE A 730 29.55 -52.36 15.08
CA ILE A 730 29.20 -51.27 16.01
C ILE A 730 29.79 -49.94 15.52
N LEU A 731 31.04 -49.95 15.07
CA LEU A 731 31.69 -48.75 14.53
C LEU A 731 30.94 -48.23 13.30
N LEU A 732 30.58 -49.13 12.37
CA LEU A 732 29.83 -48.78 11.16
C LEU A 732 28.46 -48.21 11.52
N LEU A 733 27.69 -48.80 12.43
CA LEU A 733 26.41 -48.33 12.90
C LEU A 733 26.53 -46.96 13.58
N SER A 734 27.62 -46.74 14.35
CA SER A 734 27.89 -45.47 15.02
C SER A 734 28.19 -44.35 14.01
N ILE A 735 28.92 -44.64 12.96
CA ILE A 735 29.20 -43.70 11.87
C ILE A 735 27.90 -43.34 11.12
N ILE A 736 27.06 -44.32 10.81
CA ILE A 736 25.76 -44.10 10.16
C ILE A 736 24.88 -43.22 11.04
N ALA A 737 24.78 -43.55 12.33
CA ALA A 737 24.01 -42.75 13.27
C ALA A 737 24.55 -41.30 13.42
N LEU A 738 25.89 -41.15 13.44
CA LEU A 738 26.52 -39.82 13.44
C LEU A 738 26.18 -39.02 12.18
N ALA A 739 26.18 -39.66 11.01
CA ALA A 739 25.80 -39.03 9.75
C ALA A 739 24.34 -38.59 9.77
N ILE A 740 23.42 -39.39 10.33
CA ILE A 740 22.01 -39.04 10.52
C ILE A 740 21.86 -37.82 11.46
N VAL A 741 22.54 -37.85 12.61
CA VAL A 741 22.52 -36.73 13.58
C VAL A 741 23.10 -35.47 12.98
N TRP A 742 24.21 -35.61 12.24
CA TRP A 742 24.82 -34.49 11.55
C TRP A 742 23.90 -33.90 10.46
N GLY A 743 23.25 -34.77 9.70
CA GLY A 743 22.23 -34.34 8.71
C GLY A 743 21.10 -33.57 9.36
N ARG A 744 20.57 -34.03 10.50
CA ARG A 744 19.56 -33.33 11.27
C ARG A 744 20.05 -31.96 11.79
N TYR A 745 21.27 -31.93 12.34
CA TYR A 745 21.89 -30.69 12.78
C TYR A 745 22.05 -29.69 11.64
N ALA A 746 22.48 -30.13 10.46
CA ALA A 746 22.63 -29.28 9.28
C ALA A 746 21.29 -28.68 8.80
N ILE A 747 20.19 -29.45 8.89
CA ILE A 747 18.83 -28.98 8.58
C ILE A 747 18.45 -27.84 9.51
N TYR A 748 18.62 -28.04 10.84
CA TYR A 748 18.23 -27.01 11.81
C TYR A 748 19.19 -25.80 11.84
N LYS A 749 20.42 -25.95 11.37
CA LYS A 749 21.36 -24.82 11.21
C LYS A 749 20.95 -23.87 10.10
N SER A 750 20.28 -24.34 9.04
CA SER A 750 19.90 -23.52 7.89
C SER A 750 18.62 -22.73 8.17
N PRO A 751 18.65 -21.37 8.15
CA PRO A 751 17.43 -20.55 8.30
C PRO A 751 16.37 -20.85 7.24
N TYR A 752 16.80 -21.11 6.02
CA TYR A 752 15.95 -21.51 4.90
C TYR A 752 15.12 -22.77 5.22
N LYS A 753 15.79 -23.83 5.68
CA LYS A 753 15.11 -25.09 6.02
C LYS A 753 14.23 -24.95 7.26
N ARG A 754 14.61 -24.12 8.21
CA ARG A 754 13.77 -23.83 9.37
C ARG A 754 12.48 -23.12 8.94
N LEU A 755 12.57 -22.10 8.07
CA LEU A 755 11.40 -21.41 7.56
C LEU A 755 10.46 -22.35 6.79
N GLU A 756 11.02 -23.29 6.02
CA GLU A 756 10.25 -24.34 5.35
C GLU A 756 9.47 -25.22 6.35
N ILE A 757 10.08 -25.59 7.47
CA ILE A 757 9.42 -26.36 8.54
C ILE A 757 8.29 -25.52 9.16
N PHE A 758 8.53 -24.24 9.44
CA PHE A 758 7.50 -23.34 9.95
C PHE A 758 6.33 -23.20 8.98
N GLY A 759 6.61 -22.97 7.71
CA GLY A 759 5.58 -22.86 6.70
C GLY A 759 4.71 -24.11 6.61
N LYS A 760 5.32 -25.30 6.62
CA LYS A 760 4.60 -26.58 6.64
C LYS A 760 3.75 -26.76 7.91
N THR A 761 4.25 -26.30 9.04
CA THR A 761 3.53 -26.38 10.32
C THR A 761 2.29 -25.49 10.31
N ILE A 762 2.45 -24.23 9.88
CA ILE A 762 1.34 -23.28 9.77
C ILE A 762 0.32 -23.75 8.74
N HIS A 763 0.78 -24.20 7.58
CA HIS A 763 -0.08 -24.72 6.52
C HIS A 763 -0.91 -25.93 7.00
N GLN A 764 -0.29 -26.91 7.68
CA GLN A 764 -1.02 -28.05 8.22
C GLN A 764 -2.05 -27.65 9.28
N ALA A 765 -1.70 -26.70 10.14
CA ALA A 765 -2.65 -26.17 11.12
C ALA A 765 -3.84 -25.48 10.45
N LEU A 766 -3.62 -24.76 9.35
CA LEU A 766 -4.68 -24.10 8.59
C LEU A 766 -5.58 -25.11 7.83
N LEU A 767 -4.99 -26.20 7.29
CA LEU A 767 -5.75 -27.30 6.69
C LEU A 767 -6.65 -28.00 7.72
N ASP A 768 -6.09 -28.34 8.89
CA ASP A 768 -6.84 -29.04 9.94
C ASP A 768 -7.92 -28.16 10.57
N ALA A 769 -7.73 -26.83 10.55
CA ALA A 769 -8.73 -25.86 10.96
C ALA A 769 -9.79 -25.54 9.88
N GLY A 770 -9.68 -26.13 8.68
CA GLY A 770 -10.58 -25.87 7.56
C GLY A 770 -10.48 -24.44 6.98
N GLN A 771 -9.37 -23.75 7.24
CA GLN A 771 -9.11 -22.42 6.67
C GLN A 771 -8.49 -22.50 5.27
N ILE A 772 -7.86 -23.62 4.95
CA ILE A 772 -7.37 -23.98 3.62
C ILE A 772 -8.05 -25.29 3.25
N GLU A 773 -8.70 -25.33 2.08
CA GLU A 773 -9.41 -26.50 1.57
C GLU A 773 -8.61 -27.24 0.50
N THR A 774 -7.71 -26.51 -0.21
CA THR A 774 -6.89 -27.07 -1.28
C THR A 774 -5.76 -27.95 -0.72
N LYS A 775 -5.99 -29.26 -0.69
CA LYS A 775 -5.06 -30.26 -0.15
C LYS A 775 -3.74 -30.37 -0.93
N GLU A 776 -3.75 -30.01 -2.20
CA GLU A 776 -2.57 -30.06 -3.08
C GLU A 776 -1.67 -28.83 -2.92
N SER A 777 -2.12 -27.82 -2.18
CA SER A 777 -1.32 -26.63 -1.91
C SER A 777 -0.11 -26.97 -1.04
N ALA A 778 1.00 -26.26 -1.27
CA ALA A 778 2.23 -26.49 -0.52
C ALA A 778 3.01 -25.18 -0.28
N PRO A 779 3.52 -24.94 0.94
CA PRO A 779 4.40 -23.81 1.20
C PRO A 779 5.74 -23.99 0.48
N ARG A 780 6.22 -22.93 -0.11
CA ARG A 780 7.51 -22.84 -0.78
C ARG A 780 8.34 -21.73 -0.16
N VAL A 781 9.65 -21.99 -0.02
CA VAL A 781 10.60 -21.00 0.47
C VAL A 781 11.56 -20.68 -0.65
N VAL A 782 11.83 -19.40 -0.86
CA VAL A 782 12.80 -18.92 -1.86
C VAL A 782 13.91 -18.18 -1.12
N ARG A 783 15.15 -18.40 -1.57
CA ARG A 783 16.29 -17.59 -1.10
C ARG A 783 16.28 -16.30 -1.89
N ASP A 784 16.11 -15.19 -1.21
CA ASP A 784 16.33 -13.91 -1.87
C ASP A 784 17.83 -13.74 -2.12
N SER A 785 18.21 -13.80 -3.40
CA SER A 785 19.60 -13.61 -3.84
C SER A 785 20.04 -12.15 -3.72
N LYS A 786 19.10 -11.22 -3.68
CA LYS A 786 19.34 -9.77 -3.67
C LYS A 786 19.41 -9.21 -2.24
N GLN A 787 18.72 -9.82 -1.28
CA GLN A 787 18.73 -9.42 0.13
C GLN A 787 19.27 -10.54 1.02
N ALA A 788 20.54 -10.44 1.41
CA ALA A 788 21.21 -11.47 2.22
C ALA A 788 20.55 -11.75 3.59
N LEU A 789 19.66 -10.88 4.08
CA LEU A 789 19.03 -10.93 5.40
C LEU A 789 17.70 -11.70 5.44
N TYR A 790 16.95 -11.78 4.35
CA TYR A 790 15.60 -12.34 4.30
C TYR A 790 15.54 -13.69 3.57
N ASN A 791 14.53 -14.48 3.94
CA ASN A 791 14.04 -15.60 3.15
C ASN A 791 12.56 -15.37 2.90
N ALA A 792 12.10 -15.58 1.68
CA ALA A 792 10.69 -15.44 1.32
C ALA A 792 9.96 -16.77 1.43
N ILE A 793 8.70 -16.75 1.91
CA ILE A 793 7.82 -17.91 1.93
C ILE A 793 6.46 -17.56 1.32
N TYR A 794 5.89 -18.46 0.54
CA TYR A 794 4.57 -18.34 -0.06
C TYR A 794 3.87 -19.68 -0.17
N LEU A 795 2.56 -19.67 -0.45
CA LEU A 795 1.75 -20.87 -0.67
C LEU A 795 1.53 -21.05 -2.18
N LYS A 796 2.00 -22.20 -2.73
CA LYS A 796 1.82 -22.57 -4.14
C LYS A 796 0.60 -23.46 -4.30
N GLY A 797 -0.14 -23.31 -5.43
CA GLY A 797 -1.24 -24.19 -5.82
C GLY A 797 -2.52 -24.00 -4.99
N ALA A 798 -2.70 -22.84 -4.35
CA ALA A 798 -3.87 -22.49 -3.57
C ALA A 798 -4.70 -21.38 -4.23
N SER A 799 -5.94 -21.19 -3.81
CA SER A 799 -6.74 -20.02 -4.21
C SER A 799 -6.15 -18.72 -3.63
N MET A 800 -6.49 -17.56 -4.20
CA MET A 800 -6.01 -16.27 -3.69
C MET A 800 -6.38 -16.04 -2.23
N LYS A 801 -7.59 -16.42 -1.83
CA LYS A 801 -8.05 -16.41 -0.44
C LYS A 801 -7.15 -17.22 0.49
N GLU A 802 -6.81 -18.43 0.09
CA GLU A 802 -5.97 -19.32 0.91
C GLU A 802 -4.52 -18.81 0.98
N LYS A 803 -4.00 -18.22 -0.11
CA LYS A 803 -2.68 -17.58 -0.13
C LYS A 803 -2.62 -16.39 0.81
N GLU A 804 -3.69 -15.59 0.86
CA GLU A 804 -3.79 -14.45 1.78
C GLU A 804 -3.87 -14.91 3.24
N ILE A 805 -4.71 -15.91 3.54
CA ILE A 805 -4.83 -16.51 4.88
C ILE A 805 -3.48 -17.05 5.34
N PHE A 806 -2.76 -17.76 4.48
CA PHE A 806 -1.43 -18.29 4.80
C PHE A 806 -0.43 -17.17 5.05
N ALA A 807 -0.36 -16.18 4.18
CA ALA A 807 0.54 -15.03 4.31
C ALA A 807 0.25 -14.24 5.60
N GLN A 808 -1.03 -14.01 5.93
CA GLN A 808 -1.44 -13.39 7.17
C GLN A 808 -0.99 -14.20 8.38
N ALA A 809 -1.23 -15.52 8.40
CA ALA A 809 -0.85 -16.37 9.52
C ALA A 809 0.67 -16.38 9.74
N VAL A 810 1.47 -16.41 8.68
CA VAL A 810 2.94 -16.33 8.75
C VAL A 810 3.37 -14.96 9.28
N THR A 811 2.81 -13.88 8.74
CA THR A 811 3.13 -12.51 9.15
C THR A 811 2.81 -12.30 10.63
N GLU A 812 1.61 -12.68 11.07
CA GLU A 812 1.19 -12.55 12.49
C GLU A 812 2.06 -13.39 13.42
N PHE A 813 2.43 -14.62 13.03
CA PHE A 813 3.28 -15.50 13.84
C PHE A 813 4.66 -14.88 14.11
N PHE A 814 5.26 -14.24 13.12
CA PHE A 814 6.58 -13.59 13.24
C PHE A 814 6.48 -12.12 13.69
N SER A 815 5.30 -11.54 13.75
CA SER A 815 5.09 -10.16 14.20
C SER A 815 5.56 -9.92 15.64
N PRO A 816 5.94 -8.70 15.99
CA PRO A 816 6.21 -8.33 17.37
C PRO A 816 5.02 -8.63 18.28
N ILE A 817 5.29 -9.07 19.49
CA ILE A 817 4.23 -9.26 20.49
C ILE A 817 3.68 -7.89 20.90
N GLU A 818 2.39 -7.69 20.69
CA GLU A 818 1.70 -6.44 21.07
C GLU A 818 0.68 -6.67 22.19
N ASN A 819 -0.51 -7.15 21.88
CA ASN A 819 -1.57 -7.41 22.83
C ASN A 819 -2.41 -8.65 22.43
N GLN A 820 -1.73 -9.67 21.92
CA GLN A 820 -2.36 -10.93 21.52
C GLN A 820 -3.03 -11.61 22.73
N ARG A 821 -4.15 -12.28 22.46
CA ARG A 821 -4.91 -13.02 23.48
C ARG A 821 -4.16 -14.27 23.95
N TYR A 822 -3.42 -14.90 23.05
CA TYR A 822 -2.57 -16.04 23.34
C TYR A 822 -1.19 -15.82 22.74
N ILE A 823 -0.15 -16.20 23.47
CA ILE A 823 1.23 -16.22 23.01
C ILE A 823 1.85 -17.57 23.30
N LEU A 824 2.82 -17.93 22.50
CA LEU A 824 3.64 -19.13 22.70
C LEU A 824 4.95 -18.72 23.39
N LYS A 825 5.27 -19.38 24.50
CA LYS A 825 6.55 -19.22 25.22
C LYS A 825 7.37 -20.49 25.06
N ALA A 826 8.64 -20.36 24.71
CA ALA A 826 9.56 -21.50 24.67
C ALA A 826 9.76 -22.05 26.08
N SER A 827 9.58 -23.38 26.27
CA SER A 827 9.68 -24.04 27.59
C SER A 827 11.12 -24.15 28.11
N ARG A 828 12.13 -23.84 27.28
CA ARG A 828 13.54 -23.76 27.67
C ARG A 828 14.13 -22.43 27.26
N LYS A 829 15.02 -21.86 28.10
CA LYS A 829 15.81 -20.69 27.70
C LYS A 829 16.56 -21.00 26.41
N VAL A 830 16.03 -20.49 25.31
CA VAL A 830 16.70 -20.50 24.03
C VAL A 830 17.78 -19.41 24.12
N ILE A 831 19.00 -19.73 23.73
CA ILE A 831 20.12 -18.74 23.73
C ILE A 831 19.82 -17.60 22.74
N ASP A 832 18.80 -17.80 21.90
CA ASP A 832 18.38 -16.91 20.83
C ASP A 832 17.26 -15.96 21.26
N GLN A 833 17.12 -14.88 20.54
CA GLN A 833 16.27 -13.71 20.85
C GLN A 833 14.75 -13.99 20.74
N THR A 834 14.34 -15.14 20.26
CA THR A 834 12.95 -15.49 19.99
C THR A 834 12.38 -16.48 21.02
N GLU A 835 12.10 -15.97 22.20
CA GLU A 835 11.49 -16.76 23.28
C GLU A 835 9.95 -16.81 23.18
N TYR A 836 9.35 -15.82 22.50
CA TYR A 836 7.90 -15.64 22.40
C TYR A 836 7.45 -15.47 20.96
N PHE A 837 6.29 -16.06 20.63
CA PHE A 837 5.62 -15.92 19.34
C PHE A 837 4.15 -15.61 19.55
N ALA A 838 3.58 -14.86 18.60
CA ALA A 838 2.15 -14.62 18.56
C ALA A 838 1.41 -15.88 18.05
N VAL A 839 0.26 -16.17 18.62
CA VAL A 839 -0.69 -17.10 18.00
C VAL A 839 -1.46 -16.31 16.94
N PRO A 840 -1.53 -16.77 15.67
CA PRO A 840 -2.27 -16.04 14.64
C PRO A 840 -3.75 -15.84 15.03
N THR A 841 -4.31 -14.69 14.69
CA THR A 841 -5.65 -14.24 15.12
C THR A 841 -6.76 -15.22 14.80
N MET A 842 -6.63 -15.96 13.71
CA MET A 842 -7.58 -17.01 13.32
C MET A 842 -7.65 -18.17 14.32
N PHE A 843 -6.60 -18.42 15.11
CA PHE A 843 -6.54 -19.45 16.12
C PHE A 843 -6.77 -18.92 17.56
N GLU A 844 -6.82 -17.59 17.78
CA GLU A 844 -6.92 -17.04 19.14
C GLU A 844 -8.37 -16.84 19.63
N LYS A 845 -9.37 -17.05 18.78
CA LYS A 845 -10.78 -16.83 19.15
C LYS A 845 -11.26 -17.78 20.24
N ARG A 846 -10.86 -19.05 20.19
CA ARG A 846 -11.21 -20.09 21.15
C ARG A 846 -9.96 -20.77 21.69
N LYS A 847 -10.00 -21.17 22.98
CA LYS A 847 -8.88 -21.88 23.61
C LYS A 847 -8.56 -23.20 22.89
N ALA A 848 -9.57 -23.90 22.39
CA ALA A 848 -9.41 -25.15 21.67
C ALA A 848 -8.57 -24.95 20.40
N ASP A 849 -8.85 -23.91 19.61
CA ASP A 849 -8.15 -23.60 18.37
C ASP A 849 -6.68 -23.23 18.64
N ALA A 850 -6.45 -22.40 19.67
CA ALA A 850 -5.10 -22.04 20.12
C ALA A 850 -4.31 -23.27 20.63
N THR A 851 -4.98 -24.23 21.29
CA THR A 851 -4.34 -25.47 21.77
C THR A 851 -4.02 -26.39 20.60
N ALA A 852 -4.91 -26.53 19.63
CA ALA A 852 -4.65 -27.30 18.40
C ALA A 852 -3.45 -26.71 17.62
N PHE A 853 -3.39 -25.39 17.49
CA PHE A 853 -2.22 -24.73 16.90
C PHE A 853 -0.92 -25.01 17.68
N LEU A 854 -0.95 -24.95 19.00
CA LEU A 854 0.18 -25.32 19.86
C LEU A 854 0.66 -26.76 19.59
N GLU A 855 -0.25 -27.73 19.43
CA GLU A 855 0.11 -29.12 19.14
C GLU A 855 0.87 -29.26 17.83
N HIS A 856 0.46 -28.55 16.78
CA HIS A 856 1.20 -28.50 15.52
C HIS A 856 2.59 -27.88 15.69
N VAL A 857 2.68 -26.78 16.43
CA VAL A 857 3.96 -26.13 16.73
C VAL A 857 4.86 -27.04 17.55
N GLN A 858 4.35 -27.72 18.60
CA GLN A 858 5.14 -28.63 19.43
C GLN A 858 5.66 -29.84 18.64
N LYS A 859 4.87 -30.37 17.74
CA LYS A 859 5.24 -31.53 16.90
C LYS A 859 6.43 -31.23 15.98
N SER A 860 6.53 -29.99 15.49
CA SER A 860 7.50 -29.60 14.46
C SER A 860 8.65 -28.75 14.98
N LEU A 861 8.43 -27.94 16.02
CA LEU A 861 9.31 -26.83 16.42
C LEU A 861 9.83 -26.94 17.86
N GLY A 862 9.34 -27.88 18.66
CA GLY A 862 9.81 -28.09 20.03
C GLY A 862 8.79 -27.72 21.10
N LYS A 863 9.26 -27.78 22.36
CA LYS A 863 8.38 -27.57 23.51
C LYS A 863 8.09 -26.08 23.73
N TYR A 864 6.85 -25.69 23.42
CA TYR A 864 6.27 -24.38 23.71
C TYR A 864 5.13 -24.53 24.69
N GLU A 865 4.87 -23.48 25.45
CA GLU A 865 3.73 -23.35 26.36
C GLU A 865 2.77 -22.29 25.80
N LEU A 866 1.47 -22.57 25.86
CA LEU A 866 0.43 -21.61 25.48
C LEU A 866 0.11 -20.75 26.70
N ILE A 867 0.34 -19.45 26.59
CA ILE A 867 0.06 -18.48 27.63
C ILE A 867 -1.19 -17.68 27.27
N TYR A 868 -2.19 -17.70 28.17
CA TYR A 868 -3.35 -16.84 28.07
C TYR A 868 -3.05 -15.50 28.72
N THR A 869 -3.05 -14.42 27.91
CA THR A 869 -2.55 -13.10 28.33
C THR A 869 -3.56 -12.23 29.06
N ARG A 870 -4.81 -12.70 29.30
CA ARG A 870 -5.87 -11.89 29.91
C ARG A 870 -6.07 -12.18 31.43
N ASN A 871 -5.15 -12.91 32.02
CA ASN A 871 -5.09 -13.10 33.47
C ASN A 871 -3.83 -12.43 34.07
N PRO A 872 -3.73 -12.16 35.35
CA PRO A 872 -2.60 -11.42 35.94
C PRO A 872 -1.22 -12.01 35.61
N GLN A 873 -1.06 -13.33 35.67
CA GLN A 873 0.18 -14.00 35.32
C GLN A 873 0.51 -13.86 33.85
N GLY A 874 -0.49 -14.00 33.00
CA GLY A 874 -0.33 -13.83 31.56
C GLY A 874 -0.02 -12.38 31.17
N ARG A 875 -0.52 -11.39 31.90
CA ARG A 875 -0.18 -9.97 31.74
C ARG A 875 1.28 -9.72 32.04
N HIS A 876 1.78 -10.27 33.13
CA HIS A 876 3.21 -10.16 33.44
C HIS A 876 4.09 -10.77 32.34
N ILE A 877 3.74 -11.96 31.87
CA ILE A 877 4.47 -12.62 30.77
C ILE A 877 4.36 -11.84 29.47
N LEU A 878 3.21 -11.23 29.19
CA LEU A 878 3.03 -10.38 28.01
C LEU A 878 3.92 -9.13 28.09
N LEU A 879 4.02 -8.50 29.28
CA LEU A 879 4.94 -7.37 29.49
C LEU A 879 6.40 -7.79 29.27
N GLU A 880 6.80 -8.92 29.84
CA GLU A 880 8.13 -9.52 29.61
C GLU A 880 8.40 -9.74 28.11
N ALA A 881 7.45 -10.36 27.40
CA ALA A 881 7.55 -10.62 25.96
C ALA A 881 7.70 -9.34 25.14
N ARG A 882 6.93 -8.29 25.49
CA ARG A 882 7.02 -6.98 24.83
C ARG A 882 8.34 -6.28 25.08
N ILE A 883 8.80 -6.24 26.32
CA ILE A 883 10.10 -5.63 26.66
C ILE A 883 11.23 -6.35 25.94
N LYS A 884 11.19 -7.66 25.86
CA LYS A 884 12.18 -8.44 25.11
C LYS A 884 12.09 -8.22 23.58
N ALA A 885 10.91 -7.92 23.08
CA ALA A 885 10.71 -7.61 21.66
C ALA A 885 11.18 -6.20 21.27
N LEU A 886 11.37 -5.29 22.24
CA LEU A 886 11.79 -3.90 21.99
C LEU A 886 13.17 -3.75 21.35
N GLY A 887 14.07 -4.70 21.63
CA GLY A 887 15.39 -4.72 21.00
C GLY A 887 15.37 -5.01 19.49
N ASN A 888 14.22 -5.37 18.94
CA ASN A 888 14.05 -5.89 17.59
C ASN A 888 13.00 -5.06 16.82
N LYS A 889 13.25 -3.78 16.64
CA LYS A 889 12.36 -2.85 15.92
C LYS A 889 12.37 -2.96 14.41
N GLN A 890 13.27 -3.75 13.83
CA GLN A 890 13.24 -4.01 12.39
C GLN A 890 11.96 -4.79 12.04
N GLU A 891 11.32 -4.42 10.95
CA GLU A 891 10.23 -5.19 10.39
C GLU A 891 10.71 -6.62 10.18
N ARG A 892 10.13 -7.54 10.97
CA ARG A 892 10.52 -8.97 10.93
C ARG A 892 10.00 -9.66 9.70
N THR A 893 8.93 -9.09 9.12
CA THR A 893 8.24 -9.63 7.96
C THR A 893 7.81 -8.49 7.04
N MET A 894 7.96 -8.70 5.74
CA MET A 894 7.37 -7.86 4.70
C MET A 894 6.53 -8.73 3.78
N THR A 895 5.32 -8.31 3.47
CA THR A 895 4.47 -9.01 2.50
C THR A 895 4.53 -8.29 1.17
N ARG A 896 4.81 -9.02 0.10
CA ARG A 896 4.81 -8.50 -1.27
C ARG A 896 4.05 -9.42 -2.21
N LYS A 897 3.40 -8.85 -3.20
CA LYS A 897 2.81 -9.61 -4.29
C LYS A 897 3.87 -9.86 -5.36
N LYS A 898 3.97 -11.08 -5.79
CA LYS A 898 4.87 -11.47 -6.88
C LYS A 898 4.14 -12.32 -7.89
N VAL A 899 4.47 -12.11 -9.14
CA VAL A 899 4.01 -12.96 -10.24
C VAL A 899 5.06 -14.04 -10.45
N MET A 900 4.65 -15.28 -10.34
CA MET A 900 5.53 -16.43 -10.51
C MET A 900 5.04 -17.30 -11.67
N SER A 901 5.97 -17.92 -12.38
CA SER A 901 5.65 -18.99 -13.31
C SER A 901 5.20 -20.23 -12.54
N THR A 902 4.16 -20.92 -13.01
CA THR A 902 3.70 -22.17 -12.40
C THR A 902 4.75 -23.29 -12.54
N LEU A 903 5.76 -23.09 -13.40
CA LEU A 903 6.85 -24.05 -13.62
C LEU A 903 7.99 -23.90 -12.61
N GLU A 904 8.07 -22.80 -11.86
CA GLU A 904 8.98 -22.63 -10.72
C GLU A 904 8.31 -23.07 -9.41
#